data_68e041364003b1ecc8d5ffdce3aab983
#
_entry.id   68e041364003b1ecc8d5ffdce3aab983
#
_cell.length_a   1.000
_cell.length_b   1.000
_cell.length_c   1.000
_cell.angle_alpha   90.00
_cell.angle_beta   90.00
_cell.angle_gamma   90.00
#
_symmetry.space_group_name_H-M   'P 1'
#
loop_
_entity.id
_entity.type
_entity.pdbx_description
1 polymer ?
#
loop_
_entity_poly.entity_id
_entity_poly.type
_entity_poly.pdbx_seq_one_letter_code
_entity_poly.pdbx_strand_id
1 'polypeptide(L)'
;MAMDCFHSAMRFHGIAWALGLVMGVVPAGALAAEPIRAKGAVASSENPRYKARLAIDGKVSDDSRWVSGVGVPAWLAVDLGAEHALAGVHVFTGYGKEDAVRDFSIEFWKDGEWREIPSAVVTGNEEVAVAVAFDQAVEVRTSKVRLVVAASHQDTARVKELVIWPTGGGDLPPLPAGSVVAKATPQEKIPLIYLNQSGFNLGKPKRFTAPTLEDGTEFVVRRAAGGDPVAKGVIRGRVGDFSQLNLETDEEFVVEAGGHVSVPFRIAPNWLERVSYQNAVNFMIDSRHYVGNDRAVCGGSFGWRDDHHFGWELHTLVAQYLSNPSAYDRLPRQVKYEEPKDKRLWGALEPYPDDAPDLVKLIHWGADVLVTQKVSHEHLKAQFAYFLYAWPMLERYLPKQNFDVVAERAFAIWSEKKVDRSYPYDESAEHDLLALKTKIGSTKGSLPPGCSVEPNLLMHEVAKRMGRDDAMTYLDAAVRQAEWMVVNLDWDEPLVTKGQRMSEWLTVTGLAHLLREYPERAPAGLKAKLEEWVRVVVRRSGNLWDFRKLDDGDGWTPMGEKPQMWNEPGNVVGLPAPLLAAKGVVEDSSLRERLDQLVWSHFDNLFGRNPVGRHFSFDAPREVEGVEHGWFRFYPGGIGRLADARFVIDGSPKNAHYPYHPELGEIGWTEGWIQFNTAFNVSLAYLAWSETKVEMTRDGDELVVRLTAPLNFDGEKVETGSVMVFSGQGDVERVEVREDGSNGKFLLGVLKLSASEGVGKAGDGVLEYREGTTVKASYGFGYLGRHTTLKP
;
A
#
# COMPACT_ATOMS: atom_id res chain seq x y z
N MET A 1 14.13 0.85 26.98
CA MET A 1 15.04 -0.22 27.35
C MET A 1 14.88 -1.35 26.32
N ALA A 2 15.29 -1.10 25.09
CA ALA A 2 15.38 -2.08 24.02
C ALA A 2 16.22 -1.47 22.90
N MET A 3 17.51 -1.48 23.06
CA MET A 3 18.47 -0.90 22.11
C MET A 3 19.69 -1.81 21.96
N ASP A 4 19.47 -3.13 21.85
CA ASP A 4 20.56 -4.09 21.66
C ASP A 4 20.12 -5.36 20.92
N CYS A 5 19.62 -5.20 19.68
CA CYS A 5 19.41 -6.35 18.79
C CYS A 5 19.67 -6.00 17.31
N PHE A 6 20.81 -5.36 17.04
CA PHE A 6 21.27 -5.18 15.66
C PHE A 6 22.76 -5.54 15.56
N HIS A 7 23.11 -6.79 15.75
CA HIS A 7 24.36 -7.35 15.26
C HIS A 7 24.15 -8.84 14.97
N SER A 8 23.71 -9.16 13.78
CA SER A 8 24.00 -10.47 13.20
C SER A 8 24.47 -10.24 11.75
N ALA A 9 25.74 -10.49 11.57
CA ALA A 9 26.45 -10.30 10.32
C ALA A 9 25.96 -11.27 9.24
N MET A 10 25.39 -10.77 8.16
CA MET A 10 25.16 -11.55 6.94
C MET A 10 26.49 -11.72 6.20
N ARG A 11 26.97 -12.94 6.14
CA ARG A 11 28.02 -13.38 5.19
C ARG A 11 27.36 -13.59 3.83
N PHE A 12 27.64 -12.72 2.89
CA PHE A 12 27.34 -12.96 1.49
C PHE A 12 28.28 -14.01 0.91
N HIS A 13 27.72 -15.11 0.43
CA HIS A 13 28.46 -16.05 -0.43
C HIS A 13 28.38 -15.52 -1.87
N GLY A 14 29.52 -15.14 -2.41
CA GLY A 14 29.64 -14.73 -3.80
C GLY A 14 29.41 -15.90 -4.75
N ILE A 15 28.45 -15.77 -5.66
CA ILE A 15 28.30 -16.64 -6.82
C ILE A 15 29.20 -16.08 -7.92
N ALA A 16 30.31 -16.78 -8.21
CA ALA A 16 31.19 -16.49 -9.33
C ALA A 16 30.54 -16.96 -10.63
N TRP A 17 30.18 -16.03 -11.51
CA TRP A 17 29.85 -16.33 -12.90
C TRP A 17 31.14 -16.41 -13.73
N ALA A 18 31.46 -17.57 -14.25
CA ALA A 18 32.49 -17.75 -15.22
C ALA A 18 31.98 -17.27 -16.60
N LEU A 19 32.46 -16.12 -17.05
CA LEU A 19 32.26 -15.65 -18.42
C LEU A 19 33.43 -16.16 -19.27
N GLY A 20 33.12 -16.91 -20.30
CA GLY A 20 34.07 -17.38 -21.31
C GLY A 20 34.71 -16.21 -22.07
N LEU A 21 36.00 -16.24 -22.15
CA LEU A 21 36.86 -15.29 -22.87
C LEU A 21 36.66 -15.45 -24.39
N VAL A 22 36.10 -14.44 -25.04
CA VAL A 22 36.33 -14.21 -26.48
C VAL A 22 37.41 -13.16 -26.58
N MET A 23 38.61 -13.58 -27.01
CA MET A 23 39.73 -12.65 -27.30
C MET A 23 39.41 -11.82 -28.55
N GLY A 24 38.91 -10.62 -28.35
CA GLY A 24 38.99 -9.52 -29.31
C GLY A 24 40.20 -8.68 -28.94
N VAL A 25 41.12 -8.53 -29.90
CA VAL A 25 42.29 -7.63 -29.78
C VAL A 25 41.74 -6.21 -29.66
N VAL A 26 41.76 -5.66 -28.46
CA VAL A 26 41.54 -4.22 -28.21
C VAL A 26 42.91 -3.55 -28.26
N PRO A 27 43.07 -2.42 -28.99
CA PRO A 27 44.35 -1.66 -29.00
C PRO A 27 44.64 -1.17 -27.58
N ALA A 28 45.91 -1.19 -27.19
CA ALA A 28 46.41 -0.72 -25.91
C ALA A 28 45.97 0.73 -25.63
N GLY A 29 44.80 0.88 -24.99
CA GLY A 29 44.35 2.11 -24.39
C GLY A 29 44.97 2.24 -23.00
N ALA A 30 45.39 3.44 -22.64
CA ALA A 30 45.99 3.78 -21.36
C ALA A 30 45.24 3.14 -20.19
N LEU A 31 45.97 2.46 -19.30
CA LEU A 31 45.43 1.95 -18.04
C LEU A 31 44.78 3.12 -17.31
N ALA A 32 43.46 3.01 -17.02
CA ALA A 32 42.75 4.01 -16.22
C ALA A 32 43.48 4.16 -14.87
N ALA A 33 43.80 5.39 -14.46
CA ALA A 33 44.42 5.64 -13.17
C ALA A 33 43.57 5.05 -12.05
N GLU A 34 44.19 4.38 -11.08
CA GLU A 34 43.49 3.97 -9.85
C GLU A 34 43.47 5.13 -8.84
N PRO A 35 42.39 5.29 -8.07
CA PRO A 35 42.34 6.32 -7.04
C PRO A 35 43.38 6.07 -5.95
N ILE A 36 43.90 7.14 -5.36
CA ILE A 36 44.86 7.07 -4.26
C ILE A 36 44.20 6.53 -3.02
N ARG A 37 44.74 5.48 -2.46
CA ARG A 37 44.25 4.97 -1.15
C ARG A 37 44.78 5.86 -0.03
N ALA A 38 43.87 6.54 0.62
CA ALA A 38 44.18 7.40 1.75
C ALA A 38 44.67 6.57 2.96
N LYS A 39 45.65 7.12 3.69
CA LYS A 39 46.22 6.53 4.91
C LYS A 39 45.37 6.84 6.14
N GLY A 40 44.73 8.00 6.16
CA GLY A 40 43.90 8.42 7.27
C GLY A 40 43.11 9.70 6.98
N ALA A 41 42.14 10.01 7.81
CA ALA A 41 41.39 11.24 7.73
C ALA A 41 41.14 11.82 9.15
N VAL A 42 41.12 13.15 9.23
CA VAL A 42 40.74 13.92 10.41
C VAL A 42 39.78 15.02 9.98
N ALA A 43 38.91 15.48 10.88
CA ALA A 43 37.94 16.51 10.58
C ALA A 43 37.90 17.60 11.66
N SER A 44 37.35 18.76 11.33
CA SER A 44 37.13 19.86 12.29
C SER A 44 36.27 19.44 13.49
N SER A 45 35.32 18.57 13.22
CA SER A 45 34.45 17.94 14.23
C SER A 45 33.86 16.66 13.65
N GLU A 46 33.40 15.75 14.53
CA GLU A 46 32.82 14.48 14.13
C GLU A 46 31.59 14.16 14.96
N ASN A 47 30.57 13.64 14.32
CA ASN A 47 29.46 12.97 14.99
C ASN A 47 30.00 11.69 15.65
N PRO A 48 29.58 11.33 16.87
CA PRO A 48 30.06 10.12 17.56
C PRO A 48 29.97 8.82 16.75
N ARG A 49 28.96 8.70 15.89
CA ARG A 49 28.68 7.54 15.05
C ARG A 49 29.36 7.63 13.67
N TYR A 50 29.51 8.84 13.11
CA TYR A 50 29.91 9.06 11.73
C TYR A 50 31.26 9.79 11.64
N LYS A 51 32.33 9.01 11.73
CA LYS A 51 33.71 9.49 11.85
C LYS A 51 34.36 9.85 10.51
N ALA A 52 35.35 10.75 10.52
CA ALA A 52 36.12 11.17 9.33
C ALA A 52 36.62 9.99 8.49
N ARG A 53 37.15 8.93 9.11
CA ARG A 53 37.65 7.73 8.45
C ARG A 53 36.63 7.00 7.56
N LEU A 54 35.32 7.21 7.82
CA LEU A 54 34.23 6.58 7.03
C LEU A 54 34.02 7.28 5.68
N ALA A 55 34.61 8.44 5.47
CA ALA A 55 34.60 9.13 4.17
C ALA A 55 35.80 8.80 3.27
N ILE A 56 36.62 7.81 3.64
CA ILE A 56 37.79 7.32 2.87
C ILE A 56 37.91 5.79 2.93
N ASP A 57 36.82 5.09 3.24
CA ASP A 57 36.84 3.62 3.42
C ASP A 57 36.51 2.84 2.14
N GLY A 58 36.34 3.54 1.02
CA GLY A 58 36.01 2.97 -0.28
C GLY A 58 34.53 2.62 -0.45
N LYS A 59 33.64 3.11 0.43
CA LYS A 59 32.20 2.81 0.40
C LYS A 59 31.38 4.07 0.19
N VAL A 60 30.71 4.13 -0.92
CA VAL A 60 29.69 5.16 -1.16
C VAL A 60 28.35 4.65 -0.63
N SER A 61 28.08 4.88 0.65
CA SER A 61 26.88 4.36 1.31
C SER A 61 26.41 5.31 2.42
N ASP A 62 25.12 5.27 2.69
CA ASP A 62 24.50 6.08 3.74
C ASP A 62 24.94 5.66 5.15
N ASP A 63 25.38 4.44 5.32
CA ASP A 63 25.86 3.91 6.60
C ASP A 63 27.34 4.17 6.83
N SER A 64 28.10 4.52 5.78
CA SER A 64 29.52 4.85 5.84
C SER A 64 29.74 6.27 5.33
N ARG A 65 29.87 7.21 6.25
CA ARG A 65 30.07 8.63 5.96
C ARG A 65 30.69 9.38 7.13
N TRP A 66 31.28 10.49 6.86
CA TRP A 66 31.55 11.51 7.86
C TRP A 66 30.37 12.46 7.97
N VAL A 67 30.02 12.82 9.22
CA VAL A 67 29.07 13.90 9.54
C VAL A 67 29.76 14.83 10.53
N SER A 68 29.78 16.13 10.27
CA SER A 68 30.32 17.09 11.22
C SER A 68 29.57 17.06 12.55
N GLY A 69 30.30 17.10 13.66
CA GLY A 69 29.73 17.07 15.01
C GLY A 69 29.09 18.39 15.43
N VAL A 70 29.49 19.47 14.76
CA VAL A 70 28.90 20.81 14.85
C VAL A 70 28.57 21.27 13.45
N GLY A 71 27.81 22.36 13.34
CA GLY A 71 27.38 22.92 12.06
C GLY A 71 28.54 23.30 11.12
N VAL A 72 28.18 23.76 9.93
CA VAL A 72 29.12 24.35 8.98
C VAL A 72 29.48 25.79 9.40
N PRO A 73 30.69 26.31 9.11
CA PRO A 73 31.69 25.68 8.27
C PRO A 73 32.42 24.50 8.94
N ALA A 74 32.77 23.51 8.16
CA ALA A 74 33.45 22.31 8.60
C ALA A 74 34.49 21.84 7.57
N TRP A 75 35.47 21.04 7.97
CA TRP A 75 36.42 20.51 7.05
C TRP A 75 36.77 19.03 7.34
N LEU A 76 37.17 18.32 6.27
CA LEU A 76 37.69 16.96 6.28
C LEU A 76 39.04 16.94 5.60
N ALA A 77 40.10 16.60 6.33
CA ALA A 77 41.46 16.50 5.81
C ALA A 77 41.90 15.04 5.70
N VAL A 78 42.45 14.68 4.57
CA VAL A 78 42.87 13.33 4.20
C VAL A 78 44.37 13.29 4.03
N ASP A 79 45.04 12.32 4.67
CA ASP A 79 46.43 12.00 4.55
C ASP A 79 46.63 10.91 3.48
N LEU A 80 47.39 11.22 2.43
CA LEU A 80 47.69 10.31 1.32
C LEU A 80 48.88 9.38 1.62
N GLY A 81 49.61 9.63 2.72
CA GLY A 81 50.76 8.84 3.13
C GLY A 81 52.06 9.14 2.37
N ALA A 82 52.00 9.70 1.19
CA ALA A 82 53.10 10.15 0.35
C ALA A 82 52.70 11.33 -0.52
N GLU A 83 53.66 12.00 -1.12
CA GLU A 83 53.43 13.08 -2.08
C GLU A 83 52.93 12.52 -3.42
N HIS A 84 51.80 13.01 -3.90
CA HIS A 84 51.23 12.67 -5.20
C HIS A 84 50.91 13.94 -5.99
N ALA A 85 51.08 13.86 -7.29
CA ALA A 85 50.53 14.86 -8.21
C ALA A 85 49.05 14.50 -8.47
N LEU A 86 48.15 15.45 -8.31
CA LEU A 86 46.70 15.22 -8.29
C LEU A 86 45.99 15.79 -9.52
N ALA A 87 45.07 15.03 -10.10
CA ALA A 87 44.22 15.45 -11.21
C ALA A 87 42.85 16.02 -10.74
N GLY A 88 42.36 15.59 -9.58
CA GLY A 88 41.08 16.02 -9.06
C GLY A 88 40.53 15.10 -7.98
N VAL A 89 39.27 15.34 -7.61
CA VAL A 89 38.57 14.54 -6.61
C VAL A 89 37.13 14.24 -7.02
N HIS A 90 36.60 13.13 -6.54
CA HIS A 90 35.16 12.92 -6.50
C HIS A 90 34.67 13.08 -5.06
N VAL A 91 33.62 13.88 -4.89
CA VAL A 91 32.98 14.11 -3.59
C VAL A 91 31.60 13.47 -3.62
N PHE A 92 31.39 12.46 -2.81
CA PHE A 92 30.08 11.84 -2.59
C PHE A 92 29.51 12.34 -1.28
N THR A 93 28.33 12.94 -1.33
CA THR A 93 27.74 13.68 -0.21
C THR A 93 26.25 13.37 -0.07
N GLY A 94 25.62 13.77 1.02
CA GLY A 94 24.19 13.74 1.25
C GLY A 94 23.46 12.44 0.93
N TYR A 95 22.19 12.36 1.35
CA TYR A 95 21.26 11.33 0.87
C TYR A 95 20.61 11.76 -0.45
N GLY A 96 20.23 13.01 -0.51
CA GLY A 96 19.65 13.72 -1.61
C GLY A 96 20.17 15.17 -1.64
N LYS A 97 19.58 15.99 -2.48
CA LYS A 97 19.88 17.41 -2.62
C LYS A 97 19.83 18.14 -1.28
N GLU A 98 18.81 17.87 -0.49
CA GLU A 98 18.55 18.51 0.79
C GLU A 98 19.61 18.26 1.88
N ASP A 99 20.43 17.24 1.66
CA ASP A 99 21.53 16.86 2.56
C ASP A 99 22.92 17.07 1.97
N ALA A 100 23.00 17.49 0.72
CA ALA A 100 24.25 17.66 0.01
C ALA A 100 25.07 18.84 0.57
N VAL A 101 26.39 18.75 0.47
CA VAL A 101 27.26 19.91 0.68
C VAL A 101 27.04 20.88 -0.47
N ARG A 102 26.74 22.15 -0.14
CA ARG A 102 26.33 23.17 -1.10
C ARG A 102 27.51 23.99 -1.63
N ASP A 103 28.24 24.59 -0.70
CA ASP A 103 29.38 25.43 -1.03
C ASP A 103 30.62 24.83 -0.37
N PHE A 104 31.61 24.48 -1.20
CA PHE A 104 32.83 23.87 -0.71
C PHE A 104 34.03 24.16 -1.60
N SER A 105 35.27 24.01 -1.04
CA SER A 105 36.49 24.08 -1.77
C SER A 105 37.43 22.93 -1.41
N ILE A 106 38.41 22.66 -2.30
CA ILE A 106 39.47 21.70 -2.05
C ILE A 106 40.77 22.46 -1.83
N GLU A 107 41.45 22.11 -0.75
CA GLU A 107 42.77 22.65 -0.42
C GLU A 107 43.83 21.54 -0.40
N PHE A 108 45.04 21.90 -0.64
CA PHE A 108 46.23 21.01 -0.56
C PHE A 108 47.25 21.56 0.40
N TRP A 109 48.00 20.65 1.03
CA TRP A 109 49.05 21.00 1.97
C TRP A 109 50.35 21.24 1.25
N LYS A 110 50.99 22.42 1.41
CA LYS A 110 52.29 22.77 0.82
C LYS A 110 53.04 23.74 1.72
N ASP A 111 54.34 23.50 1.91
CA ASP A 111 55.24 24.40 2.63
C ASP A 111 54.76 24.75 4.06
N GLY A 112 54.04 23.85 4.73
CA GLY A 112 53.58 24.04 6.09
C GLY A 112 52.20 24.71 6.22
N GLU A 113 51.50 24.95 5.12
CA GLU A 113 50.20 25.62 5.11
C GLU A 113 49.20 25.00 4.14
N TRP A 114 47.91 25.23 4.38
CA TRP A 114 46.84 24.85 3.48
C TRP A 114 46.65 25.91 2.41
N ARG A 115 46.62 25.49 1.15
CA ARG A 115 46.40 26.36 -0.02
C ARG A 115 45.16 25.92 -0.78
N GLU A 116 44.23 26.85 -1.04
CA GLU A 116 43.05 26.59 -1.86
C GLU A 116 43.44 26.35 -3.32
N ILE A 117 42.78 25.41 -3.98
CA ILE A 117 42.89 25.17 -5.41
C ILE A 117 41.80 25.99 -6.10
N PRO A 118 42.16 27.08 -6.83
CA PRO A 118 41.19 28.00 -7.40
C PRO A 118 40.13 27.34 -8.32
N SER A 119 40.56 26.30 -9.07
CA SER A 119 39.67 25.53 -9.95
C SER A 119 38.78 24.53 -9.21
N ALA A 120 38.95 24.40 -7.90
CA ALA A 120 38.20 23.43 -7.08
C ALA A 120 37.31 24.11 -6.03
N VAL A 121 36.79 25.28 -6.34
CA VAL A 121 35.78 26.00 -5.56
C VAL A 121 34.41 25.74 -6.20
N VAL A 122 33.49 25.17 -5.45
CA VAL A 122 32.15 24.82 -5.88
C VAL A 122 31.13 25.59 -5.03
N THR A 123 30.19 26.24 -5.70
CA THR A 123 29.12 27.00 -5.04
C THR A 123 27.74 26.58 -5.59
N GLY A 124 26.75 26.56 -4.73
CA GLY A 124 25.37 26.25 -5.11
C GLY A 124 25.18 24.80 -5.58
N ASN A 125 26.02 23.87 -5.12
CA ASN A 125 25.90 22.48 -5.49
C ASN A 125 24.60 21.87 -4.96
N GLU A 126 23.97 21.12 -5.82
CA GLU A 126 22.72 20.37 -5.51
C GLU A 126 22.89 18.86 -5.74
N GLU A 127 24.08 18.41 -6.14
CA GLU A 127 24.35 17.02 -6.50
C GLU A 127 24.96 16.25 -5.33
N VAL A 128 24.60 14.97 -5.22
CA VAL A 128 25.15 14.05 -4.20
C VAL A 128 26.48 13.42 -4.63
N ALA A 129 26.89 13.63 -5.86
CA ALA A 129 28.18 13.21 -6.39
C ALA A 129 28.73 14.29 -7.32
N VAL A 130 29.90 14.77 -7.01
CA VAL A 130 30.54 15.87 -7.73
C VAL A 130 31.94 15.46 -8.16
N ALA A 131 32.26 15.60 -9.44
CA ALA A 131 33.61 15.47 -9.97
C ALA A 131 34.24 16.86 -10.04
N VAL A 132 35.36 17.07 -9.35
CA VAL A 132 36.08 18.34 -9.30
C VAL A 132 37.47 18.12 -9.92
N ALA A 133 37.62 18.53 -11.16
CA ALA A 133 38.91 18.48 -11.86
C ALA A 133 39.79 19.68 -11.46
N PHE A 134 41.10 19.43 -11.27
CA PHE A 134 42.06 20.50 -11.01
C PHE A 134 42.62 21.06 -12.33
N ASP A 135 42.84 22.36 -12.36
CA ASP A 135 43.43 22.98 -13.53
C ASP A 135 44.86 22.43 -13.73
N GLN A 136 45.08 21.81 -14.86
CA GLN A 136 46.38 21.22 -15.21
C GLN A 136 47.48 22.26 -15.37
N ALA A 137 47.14 23.55 -15.52
CA ALA A 137 48.12 24.62 -15.54
C ALA A 137 48.77 24.86 -14.15
N VAL A 138 48.17 24.33 -13.08
CA VAL A 138 48.68 24.41 -11.71
C VAL A 138 48.99 23.01 -11.22
N GLU A 139 50.26 22.66 -11.16
CA GLU A 139 50.69 21.35 -10.62
C GLU A 139 50.36 21.27 -9.12
N VAL A 140 49.31 20.51 -8.76
CA VAL A 140 48.96 20.21 -7.39
C VAL A 140 49.70 18.95 -6.93
N ARG A 141 50.81 19.14 -6.25
CA ARG A 141 51.60 18.04 -5.67
C ARG A 141 51.57 18.15 -4.14
N THR A 142 51.08 17.10 -3.47
CA THR A 142 50.87 17.13 -2.02
C THR A 142 50.76 15.74 -1.40
N SER A 143 50.99 15.65 -0.10
CA SER A 143 50.68 14.47 0.73
C SER A 143 49.39 14.58 1.50
N LYS A 144 48.67 15.72 1.46
CA LYS A 144 47.39 15.92 2.18
C LYS A 144 46.44 16.81 1.38
N VAL A 145 45.17 16.41 1.38
CA VAL A 145 44.07 17.16 0.78
C VAL A 145 43.03 17.49 1.85
N ARG A 146 42.39 18.64 1.74
CA ARG A 146 41.32 19.03 2.65
C ARG A 146 40.10 19.49 1.87
N LEU A 147 38.94 18.89 2.14
CA LEU A 147 37.64 19.39 1.73
C LEU A 147 37.15 20.37 2.80
N VAL A 148 36.94 21.63 2.42
CA VAL A 148 36.37 22.67 3.28
C VAL A 148 34.96 22.90 2.85
N VAL A 149 33.99 22.65 3.73
CA VAL A 149 32.56 22.86 3.49
C VAL A 149 32.15 24.17 4.15
N ALA A 150 31.89 25.18 3.34
CA ALA A 150 31.44 26.50 3.81
C ALA A 150 29.94 26.52 4.11
N ALA A 151 29.14 25.81 3.29
CA ALA A 151 27.69 25.67 3.50
C ALA A 151 27.19 24.30 3.04
N SER A 152 26.12 23.85 3.67
CA SER A 152 25.36 22.66 3.31
C SER A 152 23.88 23.01 3.19
N HIS A 153 23.10 22.20 2.52
CA HIS A 153 21.64 22.39 2.49
C HIS A 153 20.97 22.17 3.85
N GLN A 154 21.68 21.47 4.76
CA GLN A 154 21.36 21.41 6.19
C GLN A 154 22.51 22.01 7.01
N ASP A 155 22.33 22.07 8.33
CA ASP A 155 23.32 22.68 9.22
C ASP A 155 24.64 21.91 9.37
N THR A 156 24.73 20.66 8.85
CA THR A 156 25.91 19.80 9.02
C THR A 156 26.46 19.34 7.67
N ALA A 157 27.80 19.23 7.61
CA ALA A 157 28.47 18.60 6.46
C ALA A 157 28.30 17.06 6.54
N ARG A 158 27.95 16.45 5.40
CA ARG A 158 27.83 14.98 5.25
C ARG A 158 28.59 14.55 4.02
N VAL A 159 29.60 13.71 4.20
CA VAL A 159 30.44 13.19 3.10
C VAL A 159 30.51 11.68 3.20
N LYS A 160 29.98 10.98 2.20
CA LYS A 160 30.01 9.51 2.09
C LYS A 160 31.39 9.02 1.72
N GLU A 161 31.99 9.65 0.72
CA GLU A 161 33.32 9.28 0.26
C GLU A 161 34.01 10.47 -0.42
N LEU A 162 35.32 10.62 -0.18
CA LEU A 162 36.18 11.54 -0.87
C LEU A 162 37.26 10.75 -1.63
N VAL A 163 37.08 10.60 -2.93
CA VAL A 163 37.98 9.84 -3.79
C VAL A 163 38.98 10.78 -4.45
N ILE A 164 40.28 10.51 -4.32
CA ILE A 164 41.37 11.39 -4.80
C ILE A 164 42.08 10.71 -5.97
N TRP A 165 42.21 11.44 -7.07
CA TRP A 165 42.76 10.92 -8.32
C TRP A 165 44.13 11.51 -8.63
N PRO A 166 45.14 10.64 -8.94
CA PRO A 166 46.46 11.11 -9.35
C PRO A 166 46.47 11.60 -10.80
N THR A 167 47.46 12.45 -11.17
CA THR A 167 47.79 12.73 -12.56
C THR A 167 48.39 11.49 -13.22
N GLY A 168 48.24 11.35 -14.53
CA GLY A 168 48.88 10.31 -15.32
C GLY A 168 47.97 9.37 -16.09
N GLY A 169 46.67 9.53 -15.97
CA GLY A 169 45.68 8.74 -16.69
C GLY A 169 44.84 9.49 -17.71
N GLY A 170 45.16 10.74 -18.02
CA GLY A 170 44.30 11.60 -18.83
C GLY A 170 43.36 12.46 -18.00
N ASP A 171 42.18 12.75 -18.53
CA ASP A 171 41.15 13.51 -17.82
C ASP A 171 40.68 12.78 -16.57
N LEU A 172 40.08 13.54 -15.60
CA LEU A 172 39.47 12.97 -14.40
C LEU A 172 38.44 11.91 -14.80
N PRO A 173 38.49 10.68 -14.23
CA PRO A 173 37.50 9.65 -14.57
C PRO A 173 36.07 10.15 -14.35
N PRO A 174 35.14 9.76 -15.23
CA PRO A 174 33.76 10.10 -15.01
C PRO A 174 33.24 9.48 -13.70
N LEU A 175 32.28 10.14 -13.07
CA LEU A 175 31.60 9.56 -11.90
C LEU A 175 31.00 8.19 -12.27
N PRO A 176 31.04 7.21 -11.37
CA PRO A 176 30.42 5.91 -11.60
C PRO A 176 28.94 6.08 -12.04
N ALA A 177 28.53 5.29 -13.02
CA ALA A 177 27.13 5.31 -13.48
C ALA A 177 26.19 5.05 -12.30
N GLY A 178 25.20 5.92 -12.12
CA GLY A 178 24.27 5.89 -10.98
C GLY A 178 24.71 6.68 -9.75
N SER A 179 25.93 7.26 -9.74
CA SER A 179 26.40 8.15 -8.66
C SER A 179 25.80 9.55 -8.75
N VAL A 180 25.43 9.97 -9.93
CA VAL A 180 24.62 11.15 -10.18
C VAL A 180 23.21 10.67 -10.28
N VAL A 181 22.34 11.12 -9.38
CA VAL A 181 20.91 11.12 -9.67
C VAL A 181 20.80 12.05 -10.89
N ALA A 182 20.73 11.47 -12.08
CA ALA A 182 20.55 12.28 -13.27
C ALA A 182 19.29 13.11 -12.99
N LYS A 183 19.43 14.43 -12.89
CA LYS A 183 18.29 15.32 -13.05
C LYS A 183 17.72 14.97 -14.41
N ALA A 184 16.73 14.05 -14.40
CA ALA A 184 15.87 13.95 -15.55
C ALA A 184 15.36 15.37 -15.72
N THR A 185 15.69 15.98 -16.85
CA THR A 185 15.00 17.22 -17.21
C THR A 185 13.54 16.86 -17.14
N PRO A 186 12.75 17.44 -16.23
CA PRO A 186 11.41 16.95 -15.93
C PRO A 186 10.53 16.85 -17.16
N GLN A 187 10.82 17.66 -18.19
CA GLN A 187 10.08 17.72 -19.44
C GLN A 187 10.24 16.51 -20.38
N GLU A 188 11.36 15.78 -20.34
CA GLU A 188 11.60 14.67 -21.28
C GLU A 188 10.97 13.34 -20.86
N LYS A 189 10.57 13.20 -19.60
CA LYS A 189 10.04 11.95 -19.02
C LYS A 189 8.58 12.03 -18.55
N ILE A 190 7.91 13.14 -18.84
CA ILE A 190 6.53 13.34 -18.46
C ILE A 190 5.64 12.58 -19.44
N PRO A 191 4.91 11.56 -19.03
CA PRO A 191 3.89 10.97 -19.87
C PRO A 191 2.83 12.03 -20.15
N LEU A 192 2.53 12.26 -21.43
CA LEU A 192 1.45 13.16 -21.83
C LEU A 192 0.09 12.46 -21.80
N ILE A 193 0.10 11.13 -21.68
CA ILE A 193 -1.05 10.26 -21.55
C ILE A 193 -0.88 9.46 -20.25
N TYR A 194 -1.71 9.78 -19.27
CA TYR A 194 -1.68 9.20 -17.92
C TYR A 194 -2.79 8.16 -17.79
N LEU A 195 -2.42 6.93 -17.52
CA LEU A 195 -3.34 5.82 -17.35
C LEU A 195 -2.85 4.86 -16.27
N ASN A 196 -3.67 3.87 -15.94
CA ASN A 196 -3.29 2.78 -15.07
C ASN A 196 -2.21 1.92 -15.74
N GLN A 197 -0.99 1.99 -15.22
CA GLN A 197 0.18 1.30 -15.75
C GLN A 197 0.18 -0.21 -15.43
N SER A 198 -0.63 -0.65 -14.47
CA SER A 198 -0.87 -2.07 -14.22
C SER A 198 -1.79 -2.69 -15.27
N GLY A 199 -2.76 -1.93 -15.78
CA GLY A 199 -3.77 -2.39 -16.74
C GLY A 199 -5.20 -2.29 -16.19
N PHE A 200 -6.15 -2.87 -16.90
CA PHE A 200 -7.58 -2.68 -16.65
C PHE A 200 -8.35 -4.00 -16.60
N ASN A 201 -9.39 -4.04 -15.78
CA ASN A 201 -10.33 -5.14 -15.77
C ASN A 201 -11.24 -5.10 -17.00
N LEU A 202 -11.46 -6.25 -17.59
CA LEU A 202 -12.42 -6.44 -18.67
C LEU A 202 -13.83 -6.03 -18.22
N GLY A 203 -14.57 -5.30 -19.07
CA GLY A 203 -15.93 -4.88 -18.74
C GLY A 203 -16.04 -3.73 -17.73
N LYS A 204 -14.93 -3.13 -17.30
CA LYS A 204 -14.90 -2.04 -16.33
C LYS A 204 -14.51 -0.72 -16.99
N PRO A 205 -14.74 0.44 -16.31
CA PRO A 205 -14.27 1.73 -16.79
C PRO A 205 -12.79 1.73 -17.11
N LYS A 206 -12.41 2.29 -18.26
CA LYS A 206 -11.03 2.41 -18.74
C LYS A 206 -10.82 3.82 -19.27
N ARG A 207 -10.04 4.59 -18.52
CA ARG A 207 -9.87 6.00 -18.81
C ARG A 207 -8.39 6.41 -18.70
N PHE A 208 -8.03 7.41 -19.48
CA PHE A 208 -6.74 8.08 -19.35
C PHE A 208 -6.94 9.59 -19.23
N THR A 209 -5.96 10.28 -18.69
CA THR A 209 -5.91 11.73 -18.60
C THR A 209 -4.78 12.25 -19.49
N ALA A 210 -5.05 13.27 -20.28
CA ALA A 210 -4.08 13.92 -21.17
C ALA A 210 -4.16 15.45 -20.97
N PRO A 211 -3.54 16.00 -19.92
CA PRO A 211 -3.75 17.37 -19.48
C PRO A 211 -3.38 18.42 -20.52
N THR A 212 -2.41 18.10 -21.39
CA THR A 212 -1.85 19.00 -22.39
C THR A 212 -2.53 18.91 -23.75
N LEU A 213 -3.42 17.92 -23.95
CA LEU A 213 -4.14 17.76 -25.23
C LEU A 213 -5.49 18.47 -25.17
N GLU A 214 -5.84 19.12 -26.27
CA GLU A 214 -7.10 19.86 -26.39
C GLU A 214 -8.29 18.92 -26.48
N ASP A 215 -9.44 19.39 -25.99
CA ASP A 215 -10.73 18.73 -26.20
C ASP A 215 -11.03 18.66 -27.72
N GLY A 216 -11.56 17.53 -28.15
CA GLY A 216 -11.74 17.23 -29.55
C GLY A 216 -10.56 16.48 -30.19
N THR A 217 -9.42 16.35 -29.51
CA THR A 217 -8.31 15.54 -30.03
C THR A 217 -8.76 14.08 -30.14
N GLU A 218 -8.58 13.51 -31.32
CA GLU A 218 -8.84 12.09 -31.56
C GLU A 218 -7.76 11.24 -30.89
N PHE A 219 -8.16 10.08 -30.35
CA PHE A 219 -7.26 9.06 -29.88
C PHE A 219 -7.60 7.70 -30.46
N VAL A 220 -6.61 6.83 -30.52
CA VAL A 220 -6.79 5.43 -30.87
C VAL A 220 -6.15 4.52 -29.82
N VAL A 221 -6.72 3.33 -29.64
CA VAL A 221 -6.08 2.25 -28.90
C VAL A 221 -5.61 1.22 -29.91
N ARG A 222 -4.34 0.83 -29.81
CA ARG A 222 -3.71 -0.20 -30.66
C ARG A 222 -3.08 -1.30 -29.80
N ARG A 223 -2.80 -2.43 -30.44
CA ARG A 223 -1.87 -3.40 -29.86
C ARG A 223 -0.46 -2.79 -29.77
N ALA A 224 0.25 -3.04 -28.70
CA ALA A 224 1.62 -2.53 -28.53
C ALA A 224 2.58 -3.08 -29.61
N ALA A 225 2.32 -4.29 -30.11
CA ALA A 225 3.04 -4.89 -31.23
C ALA A 225 2.75 -4.24 -32.60
N GLY A 226 1.82 -3.28 -32.66
CA GLY A 226 1.41 -2.62 -33.88
C GLY A 226 0.11 -3.16 -34.49
N GLY A 227 -0.25 -2.68 -35.66
CA GLY A 227 -1.48 -3.05 -36.38
C GLY A 227 -2.57 -1.99 -36.35
N ASP A 228 -3.76 -2.37 -36.84
CA ASP A 228 -4.91 -1.47 -36.90
C ASP A 228 -5.43 -1.10 -35.51
N PRO A 229 -6.01 0.11 -35.36
CA PRO A 229 -6.68 0.50 -34.12
C PRO A 229 -7.79 -0.46 -33.74
N VAL A 230 -7.82 -0.87 -32.46
CA VAL A 230 -8.87 -1.72 -31.87
C VAL A 230 -9.98 -0.89 -31.22
N ALA A 231 -9.71 0.37 -30.91
CA ALA A 231 -10.71 1.34 -30.49
C ALA A 231 -10.30 2.77 -30.92
N LYS A 232 -11.29 3.66 -31.02
CA LYS A 232 -11.11 5.07 -31.30
C LYS A 232 -12.03 5.89 -30.42
N GLY A 233 -11.65 7.11 -30.13
CA GLY A 233 -12.47 8.05 -29.36
C GLY A 233 -11.94 9.47 -29.46
N VAL A 234 -12.55 10.35 -28.69
CA VAL A 234 -12.24 11.79 -28.66
C VAL A 234 -12.06 12.21 -27.21
N ILE A 235 -11.01 12.98 -26.93
CA ILE A 235 -10.73 13.57 -25.61
C ILE A 235 -11.81 14.60 -25.28
N ARG A 236 -12.36 14.53 -24.08
CA ARG A 236 -13.32 15.49 -23.51
C ARG A 236 -12.95 15.79 -22.07
N GLY A 237 -12.89 17.06 -21.69
CA GLY A 237 -12.44 17.45 -20.36
C GLY A 237 -11.01 16.97 -20.06
N ARG A 238 -10.15 16.91 -21.07
CA ARG A 238 -8.78 16.36 -20.97
C ARG A 238 -8.73 14.86 -20.63
N VAL A 239 -9.83 14.15 -20.78
CA VAL A 239 -9.94 12.71 -20.49
C VAL A 239 -10.37 11.95 -21.75
N GLY A 240 -9.70 10.84 -22.01
CA GLY A 240 -10.14 9.86 -23.01
C GLY A 240 -10.77 8.65 -22.31
N ASP A 241 -11.89 8.17 -22.86
CA ASP A 241 -12.62 7.02 -22.35
C ASP A 241 -12.67 5.94 -23.43
N PHE A 242 -12.16 4.77 -23.11
CA PHE A 242 -12.18 3.58 -23.98
C PHE A 242 -12.83 2.38 -23.28
N SER A 243 -13.72 2.64 -22.33
CA SER A 243 -14.42 1.62 -21.52
C SER A 243 -15.15 0.57 -22.37
N GLN A 244 -15.53 0.93 -23.60
CA GLN A 244 -16.19 0.02 -24.55
C GLN A 244 -15.24 -1.04 -25.13
N LEU A 245 -13.91 -0.88 -24.99
CA LEU A 245 -12.95 -1.88 -25.43
C LEU A 245 -12.95 -3.07 -24.47
N ASN A 246 -13.52 -4.18 -24.91
CA ASN A 246 -13.67 -5.41 -24.15
C ASN A 246 -13.11 -6.61 -24.94
N LEU A 247 -11.87 -6.47 -25.40
CA LEU A 247 -11.13 -7.56 -26.02
C LEU A 247 -10.46 -8.42 -24.96
N GLU A 248 -10.75 -9.69 -24.98
CA GLU A 248 -10.13 -10.69 -24.13
C GLU A 248 -8.91 -11.27 -24.87
N THR A 249 -7.73 -10.88 -24.46
CA THR A 249 -6.45 -11.24 -25.09
C THR A 249 -5.30 -11.05 -24.10
N ASP A 250 -4.23 -11.79 -24.30
CA ASP A 250 -2.98 -11.64 -23.54
C ASP A 250 -2.06 -10.54 -24.09
N GLU A 251 -2.50 -9.84 -25.13
CA GLU A 251 -1.71 -8.78 -25.76
C GLU A 251 -1.72 -7.49 -24.93
N GLU A 252 -0.67 -6.72 -25.10
CA GLU A 252 -0.58 -5.37 -24.54
C GLU A 252 -1.12 -4.34 -25.54
N PHE A 253 -1.70 -3.28 -24.98
CA PHE A 253 -2.24 -2.15 -25.74
C PHE A 253 -1.52 -0.86 -25.40
N VAL A 254 -1.59 0.11 -26.30
CA VAL A 254 -1.18 1.50 -26.10
C VAL A 254 -2.29 2.44 -26.56
N VAL A 255 -2.34 3.62 -25.94
CA VAL A 255 -3.16 4.75 -26.40
C VAL A 255 -2.26 5.69 -27.19
N GLU A 256 -2.71 6.11 -28.37
CA GLU A 256 -2.07 7.16 -29.20
C GLU A 256 -3.01 8.37 -29.30
N ALA A 257 -2.52 9.55 -28.96
CA ALA A 257 -3.27 10.80 -29.08
C ALA A 257 -2.31 11.99 -29.25
N GLY A 258 -2.63 12.93 -30.15
CA GLY A 258 -1.86 14.14 -30.32
C GLY A 258 -0.38 13.91 -30.66
N GLY A 259 -0.05 12.82 -31.34
CA GLY A 259 1.33 12.44 -31.66
C GLY A 259 2.11 11.77 -30.51
N HIS A 260 1.45 11.48 -29.40
CA HIS A 260 2.03 10.83 -28.22
C HIS A 260 1.49 9.41 -28.04
N VAL A 261 2.31 8.55 -27.42
CA VAL A 261 1.98 7.14 -27.15
C VAL A 261 2.10 6.89 -25.67
N SER A 262 1.10 6.23 -25.09
CA SER A 262 1.11 5.84 -23.68
C SER A 262 2.12 4.72 -23.39
N VAL A 263 2.37 4.45 -22.11
CA VAL A 263 2.94 3.17 -21.69
C VAL A 263 2.00 2.02 -22.09
N PRO A 264 2.53 0.82 -22.42
CA PRO A 264 1.70 -0.35 -22.66
C PRO A 264 0.95 -0.78 -21.42
N PHE A 265 -0.26 -1.33 -21.62
CA PHE A 265 -1.11 -1.86 -20.56
C PHE A 265 -1.87 -3.11 -21.04
N ARG A 266 -2.42 -3.88 -20.12
CA ARG A 266 -3.23 -5.07 -20.41
C ARG A 266 -4.69 -4.85 -20.07
N ILE A 267 -5.57 -5.64 -20.72
CA ILE A 267 -6.99 -5.75 -20.38
C ILE A 267 -7.32 -7.22 -20.24
N ALA A 268 -7.75 -7.64 -19.05
CA ALA A 268 -8.11 -9.03 -18.79
C ALA A 268 -9.21 -9.13 -17.71
N PRO A 269 -9.91 -10.27 -17.60
CA PRO A 269 -10.80 -10.52 -16.47
C PRO A 269 -10.05 -10.41 -15.14
N ASN A 270 -10.63 -9.74 -14.16
CA ASN A 270 -10.08 -9.58 -12.79
C ASN A 270 -8.60 -9.15 -12.77
N TRP A 271 -8.19 -8.28 -13.70
CA TRP A 271 -6.77 -7.95 -13.86
C TRP A 271 -6.16 -7.30 -12.61
N LEU A 272 -6.88 -6.36 -11.97
CA LEU A 272 -6.45 -5.74 -10.73
C LEU A 272 -6.22 -6.79 -9.64
N GLU A 273 -7.15 -7.71 -9.50
CA GLU A 273 -7.06 -8.77 -8.50
C GLU A 273 -5.92 -9.76 -8.85
N ARG A 274 -5.76 -10.13 -10.11
CA ARG A 274 -4.66 -11.01 -10.55
C ARG A 274 -3.30 -10.50 -10.15
N VAL A 275 -3.06 -9.20 -10.32
CA VAL A 275 -1.75 -8.59 -10.02
C VAL A 275 -1.58 -8.19 -8.56
N SER A 276 -2.64 -8.18 -7.75
CA SER A 276 -2.59 -7.61 -6.39
C SER A 276 -2.89 -8.57 -5.25
N TYR A 277 -3.81 -9.53 -5.40
CA TYR A 277 -4.34 -10.28 -4.25
C TYR A 277 -3.27 -11.10 -3.51
N GLN A 278 -2.39 -11.78 -4.23
CA GLN A 278 -1.29 -12.56 -3.63
C GLN A 278 -0.25 -11.62 -3.02
N ASN A 279 0.10 -10.55 -3.71
CA ASN A 279 1.07 -9.56 -3.25
C ASN A 279 0.58 -8.82 -1.99
N ALA A 280 -0.72 -8.55 -1.90
CA ALA A 280 -1.32 -7.97 -0.71
C ALA A 280 -1.12 -8.86 0.54
N VAL A 281 -1.29 -10.17 0.39
CA VAL A 281 -1.02 -11.14 1.47
C VAL A 281 0.49 -11.28 1.71
N ASN A 282 1.30 -11.35 0.66
CA ASN A 282 2.76 -11.44 0.77
C ASN A 282 3.35 -10.27 1.56
N PHE A 283 2.88 -9.05 1.31
CA PHE A 283 3.29 -7.90 2.09
C PHE A 283 2.99 -8.09 3.59
N MET A 284 1.79 -8.57 3.92
CA MET A 284 1.40 -8.80 5.30
C MET A 284 2.21 -9.92 5.96
N ILE A 285 2.65 -10.94 5.20
CA ILE A 285 3.59 -11.96 5.68
C ILE A 285 4.97 -11.34 5.94
N ASP A 286 5.50 -10.57 5.00
CA ASP A 286 6.83 -9.98 5.08
C ASP A 286 6.95 -8.91 6.17
N SER A 287 5.88 -8.20 6.46
CA SER A 287 5.86 -7.20 7.53
C SER A 287 5.89 -7.81 8.93
N ARG A 288 5.74 -9.14 9.07
CA ARG A 288 5.78 -9.83 10.35
C ARG A 288 7.11 -10.52 10.58
N HIS A 289 7.66 -10.23 11.69
CA HIS A 289 9.01 -10.63 12.11
C HIS A 289 9.01 -11.83 13.05
N TYR A 290 7.90 -12.03 13.74
CA TYR A 290 7.84 -12.93 14.87
C TYR A 290 7.18 -14.26 14.54
N VAL A 291 6.46 -14.33 13.45
CA VAL A 291 5.84 -15.57 12.99
C VAL A 291 6.71 -16.16 11.92
N GLY A 292 7.10 -17.40 12.08
CA GLY A 292 7.87 -18.14 11.09
C GLY A 292 7.27 -18.00 9.69
N ASN A 293 8.04 -17.48 8.78
CA ASN A 293 7.70 -17.51 7.37
C ASN A 293 8.89 -18.06 6.58
N ASP A 294 8.61 -18.74 5.48
CA ASP A 294 9.64 -19.34 4.64
C ASP A 294 10.33 -18.33 3.72
N ARG A 295 9.99 -17.05 3.82
CA ARG A 295 10.57 -16.01 2.97
C ARG A 295 11.91 -15.55 3.53
N ALA A 296 12.87 -15.34 2.64
CA ALA A 296 14.23 -14.93 2.99
C ALA A 296 14.29 -13.53 3.61
N VAL A 297 13.29 -12.71 3.39
CA VAL A 297 13.21 -11.33 3.88
C VAL A 297 11.99 -11.19 4.77
N CYS A 298 12.25 -10.84 6.01
CA CYS A 298 11.24 -10.52 7.00
C CYS A 298 11.35 -9.04 7.35
N GLY A 299 10.27 -8.32 7.19
CA GLY A 299 10.32 -6.88 7.15
C GLY A 299 10.04 -6.12 8.42
N GLY A 300 9.93 -6.75 9.54
CA GLY A 300 9.63 -6.07 10.80
C GLY A 300 8.25 -6.41 11.34
N SER A 301 7.84 -5.72 12.37
CA SER A 301 6.58 -5.98 13.05
C SER A 301 5.36 -5.46 12.27
N PHE A 302 4.21 -6.01 12.57
CA PHE A 302 2.93 -5.55 12.08
C PHE A 302 2.63 -4.08 12.46
N GLY A 303 3.20 -3.65 13.56
CA GLY A 303 3.00 -2.31 14.07
C GLY A 303 3.86 -1.24 13.41
N TRP A 304 4.62 -1.60 12.39
CA TRP A 304 5.54 -0.69 11.78
C TRP A 304 6.57 -0.11 12.80
N ARG A 305 7.28 0.98 12.48
CA ARG A 305 8.41 1.48 13.28
C ARG A 305 8.10 1.76 14.76
N ASP A 306 6.85 2.10 15.09
CA ASP A 306 6.47 2.52 16.43
C ASP A 306 6.09 1.34 17.34
N ASP A 307 6.31 0.14 16.82
CA ASP A 307 6.27 -1.09 17.58
C ASP A 307 4.88 -1.53 18.12
N HIS A 308 4.53 -2.78 17.96
CA HIS A 308 3.48 -3.51 18.66
C HIS A 308 2.02 -3.12 18.45
N HIS A 309 1.70 -2.15 17.62
CA HIS A 309 0.31 -1.81 17.37
C HIS A 309 -0.17 -2.50 16.12
N PHE A 310 -0.91 -3.54 16.32
CA PHE A 310 -1.74 -4.14 15.32
C PHE A 310 -2.89 -3.16 15.02
N GLY A 311 -2.74 -2.32 14.00
CA GLY A 311 -3.70 -1.27 13.70
C GLY A 311 -5.03 -1.84 13.19
N TRP A 312 -5.35 -1.62 11.91
CA TRP A 312 -6.57 -2.13 11.29
C TRP A 312 -6.35 -3.40 10.45
N GLU A 313 -5.24 -4.05 10.65
CA GLU A 313 -4.82 -5.19 9.85
C GLU A 313 -5.77 -6.36 10.00
N LEU A 314 -6.18 -6.69 11.22
CA LEU A 314 -7.09 -7.80 11.48
C LEU A 314 -8.44 -7.59 10.82
N HIS A 315 -9.02 -6.37 10.93
CA HIS A 315 -10.23 -6.02 10.21
C HIS A 315 -10.12 -6.31 8.71
N THR A 316 -9.07 -5.80 8.07
CA THR A 316 -8.93 -5.89 6.61
C THR A 316 -8.65 -7.31 6.14
N LEU A 317 -7.87 -8.09 6.89
CA LEU A 317 -7.63 -9.50 6.61
C LEU A 317 -8.92 -10.31 6.72
N VAL A 318 -9.71 -10.04 7.77
CA VAL A 318 -11.03 -10.66 7.93
C VAL A 318 -11.95 -10.25 6.78
N ALA A 319 -12.03 -8.98 6.43
CA ALA A 319 -12.85 -8.50 5.32
C ALA A 319 -12.50 -9.21 3.99
N GLN A 320 -11.21 -9.36 3.69
CA GLN A 320 -10.73 -10.11 2.52
C GLN A 320 -11.22 -11.56 2.56
N TYR A 321 -11.09 -12.23 3.71
CA TYR A 321 -11.49 -13.63 3.84
C TYR A 321 -13.00 -13.83 3.77
N LEU A 322 -13.78 -12.91 4.36
CA LEU A 322 -15.25 -12.94 4.30
C LEU A 322 -15.79 -12.73 2.88
N SER A 323 -15.14 -11.88 2.09
CA SER A 323 -15.62 -11.51 0.75
C SER A 323 -15.22 -12.51 -0.36
N ASN A 324 -14.02 -13.12 -0.28
CA ASN A 324 -13.51 -13.99 -1.33
C ASN A 324 -12.64 -15.15 -0.79
N PRO A 325 -13.19 -16.04 0.05
CA PRO A 325 -12.40 -17.05 0.76
C PRO A 325 -11.62 -17.97 -0.19
N SER A 326 -12.21 -18.40 -1.30
CA SER A 326 -11.57 -19.36 -2.23
C SER A 326 -10.32 -18.81 -2.89
N ALA A 327 -10.22 -17.50 -3.10
CA ALA A 327 -9.02 -16.85 -3.61
C ALA A 327 -7.84 -17.06 -2.64
N TYR A 328 -8.08 -16.87 -1.37
CA TYR A 328 -7.05 -16.96 -0.32
C TYR A 328 -6.77 -18.40 0.11
N ASP A 329 -7.76 -19.28 0.03
CA ASP A 329 -7.58 -20.72 0.27
C ASP A 329 -6.62 -21.37 -0.75
N ARG A 330 -6.48 -20.80 -1.95
CA ARG A 330 -5.61 -21.31 -3.03
C ARG A 330 -4.16 -20.84 -2.94
N LEU A 331 -3.88 -19.80 -2.19
CA LEU A 331 -2.52 -19.29 -2.07
C LEU A 331 -1.56 -20.33 -1.50
N PRO A 332 -0.29 -20.32 -1.94
CA PRO A 332 0.75 -21.18 -1.36
C PRO A 332 0.84 -20.98 0.15
N ARG A 333 1.12 -22.05 0.88
CA ARG A 333 1.33 -22.02 2.33
C ARG A 333 2.76 -21.59 2.64
N GLN A 334 2.96 -20.34 3.02
CA GLN A 334 4.26 -19.73 3.26
C GLN A 334 4.57 -19.51 4.75
N VAL A 335 3.53 -19.51 5.59
CA VAL A 335 3.65 -19.26 7.01
C VAL A 335 3.56 -20.58 7.78
N LYS A 336 4.53 -20.82 8.68
CA LYS A 336 4.51 -21.90 9.66
C LYS A 336 4.33 -21.33 11.05
N TYR A 337 3.76 -22.13 11.95
CA TYR A 337 3.71 -21.76 13.34
C TYR A 337 5.13 -21.89 13.94
N GLU A 338 5.54 -20.85 14.66
CA GLU A 338 6.72 -20.90 15.51
C GLU A 338 6.30 -20.54 16.93
N GLU A 339 6.84 -21.26 17.90
CA GLU A 339 6.65 -20.90 19.29
C GLU A 339 7.23 -19.51 19.58
N PRO A 340 6.51 -18.66 20.31
CA PRO A 340 6.99 -17.33 20.60
C PRO A 340 8.26 -17.37 21.46
N LYS A 341 9.31 -16.69 20.97
CA LYS A 341 10.55 -16.47 21.75
C LYS A 341 10.31 -15.55 22.94
N ASP A 342 9.34 -14.67 22.83
CA ASP A 342 8.88 -13.78 23.88
C ASP A 342 7.36 -13.87 24.02
N LYS A 343 6.91 -14.58 25.03
CA LYS A 343 5.48 -14.78 25.34
C LYS A 343 4.74 -13.50 25.77
N ARG A 344 5.43 -12.37 25.89
CA ARG A 344 4.79 -11.07 26.10
C ARG A 344 4.24 -10.47 24.80
N LEU A 345 4.68 -10.96 23.65
CA LEU A 345 4.31 -10.46 22.33
C LEU A 345 3.12 -11.21 21.73
N TRP A 346 3.16 -12.57 21.81
CA TRP A 346 2.06 -13.46 21.39
C TRP A 346 2.22 -14.81 22.12
N GLY A 347 1.26 -15.70 21.96
CA GLY A 347 1.26 -17.07 22.54
C GLY A 347 0.18 -17.27 23.58
N ALA A 348 -0.87 -16.46 23.58
CA ALA A 348 -2.07 -16.69 24.38
C ALA A 348 -3.05 -17.65 23.71
N LEU A 349 -3.00 -17.78 22.38
CA LEU A 349 -3.85 -18.66 21.60
C LEU A 349 -3.16 -19.98 21.27
N GLU A 350 -3.95 -21.05 21.14
CA GLU A 350 -3.48 -22.34 20.67
C GLU A 350 -3.01 -22.27 19.21
N PRO A 351 -1.97 -23.03 18.83
CA PRO A 351 -1.43 -23.03 17.48
C PRO A 351 -2.44 -23.38 16.39
N TYR A 352 -2.22 -22.85 15.20
CA TYR A 352 -2.91 -23.25 13.98
C TYR A 352 -2.18 -24.40 13.25
N PRO A 353 -2.87 -25.24 12.47
CA PRO A 353 -2.25 -26.28 11.68
C PRO A 353 -1.55 -25.69 10.43
N ASP A 354 -0.52 -26.39 9.95
CA ASP A 354 0.30 -25.93 8.83
C ASP A 354 -0.47 -25.80 7.51
N ASP A 355 -1.52 -26.60 7.30
CA ASP A 355 -2.37 -26.59 6.11
C ASP A 355 -3.42 -25.46 6.11
N ALA A 356 -3.59 -24.74 7.21
CA ALA A 356 -4.46 -23.57 7.21
C ALA A 356 -3.98 -22.53 6.18
N PRO A 357 -4.91 -21.80 5.52
CA PRO A 357 -4.55 -20.70 4.64
C PRO A 357 -3.73 -19.63 5.34
N ASP A 358 -2.75 -19.05 4.65
CA ASP A 358 -1.88 -18.03 5.24
C ASP A 358 -2.68 -16.83 5.75
N LEU A 359 -3.77 -16.46 5.07
CA LEU A 359 -4.65 -15.39 5.54
C LEU A 359 -5.30 -15.72 6.90
N VAL A 360 -5.70 -16.98 7.11
CA VAL A 360 -6.23 -17.46 8.40
C VAL A 360 -5.14 -17.43 9.47
N LYS A 361 -3.92 -17.84 9.14
CA LYS A 361 -2.76 -17.77 10.04
C LYS A 361 -2.44 -16.33 10.45
N LEU A 362 -2.56 -15.39 9.51
CA LEU A 362 -2.40 -13.96 9.77
C LEU A 362 -3.49 -13.43 10.72
N ILE A 363 -4.73 -13.81 10.49
CA ILE A 363 -5.87 -13.46 11.35
C ILE A 363 -5.68 -14.03 12.76
N HIS A 364 -5.27 -15.27 12.87
CA HIS A 364 -4.94 -15.89 14.16
C HIS A 364 -3.84 -15.13 14.88
N TRP A 365 -2.71 -14.90 14.22
CA TRP A 365 -1.58 -14.21 14.81
C TRP A 365 -1.95 -12.79 15.28
N GLY A 366 -2.75 -12.05 14.50
CA GLY A 366 -3.23 -10.74 14.90
C GLY A 366 -4.09 -10.78 16.17
N ALA A 367 -5.00 -11.74 16.26
CA ALA A 367 -5.81 -11.93 17.46
C ALA A 367 -4.96 -12.32 18.68
N ASP A 368 -3.97 -13.20 18.47
CA ASP A 368 -3.04 -13.63 19.52
C ASP A 368 -2.22 -12.47 20.07
N VAL A 369 -1.66 -11.62 19.22
CA VAL A 369 -0.96 -10.40 19.61
C VAL A 369 -1.85 -9.51 20.47
N LEU A 370 -3.08 -9.24 20.04
CA LEU A 370 -4.00 -8.35 20.75
C LEU A 370 -4.42 -8.89 22.12
N VAL A 371 -4.66 -10.20 22.21
CA VAL A 371 -5.01 -10.85 23.49
C VAL A 371 -3.82 -10.86 24.45
N THR A 372 -2.63 -11.22 23.94
CA THR A 372 -1.41 -11.33 24.74
C THR A 372 -0.97 -9.99 25.29
N GLN A 373 -0.99 -8.94 24.47
CA GLN A 373 -0.54 -7.60 24.86
C GLN A 373 -1.58 -6.82 25.69
N LYS A 374 -2.76 -7.39 25.90
CA LYS A 374 -3.80 -6.80 26.75
C LYS A 374 -4.15 -5.35 26.37
N VAL A 375 -4.43 -5.16 25.12
CA VAL A 375 -4.81 -3.87 24.56
C VAL A 375 -6.00 -3.23 25.27
N SER A 376 -5.99 -1.90 25.31
CA SER A 376 -7.07 -1.11 25.91
C SER A 376 -7.62 -0.03 24.98
N HIS A 377 -6.87 0.36 23.98
CA HIS A 377 -7.29 1.39 23.02
C HIS A 377 -8.47 0.91 22.17
N GLU A 378 -9.40 1.81 21.86
CA GLU A 378 -10.68 1.47 21.21
C GLU A 378 -10.50 0.82 19.84
N HIS A 379 -9.58 1.31 19.00
CA HIS A 379 -9.35 0.73 17.68
C HIS A 379 -8.74 -0.68 17.74
N LEU A 380 -7.96 -0.97 18.78
CA LEU A 380 -7.40 -2.30 19.00
C LEU A 380 -8.46 -3.26 19.55
N LYS A 381 -9.27 -2.79 20.51
CA LYS A 381 -10.39 -3.59 21.05
C LYS A 381 -11.40 -3.94 19.96
N ALA A 382 -11.69 -3.00 19.07
CA ALA A 382 -12.61 -3.21 17.96
C ALA A 382 -12.20 -4.38 17.05
N GLN A 383 -10.90 -4.67 16.93
CA GLN A 383 -10.40 -5.77 16.10
C GLN A 383 -10.90 -7.15 16.56
N PHE A 384 -11.18 -7.33 17.86
CA PHE A 384 -11.72 -8.59 18.37
C PHE A 384 -13.07 -8.93 17.75
N ALA A 385 -13.92 -7.93 17.46
CA ALA A 385 -15.22 -8.16 16.85
C ALA A 385 -15.09 -8.86 15.49
N TYR A 386 -14.11 -8.48 14.69
CA TYR A 386 -13.90 -9.07 13.36
C TYR A 386 -13.46 -10.53 13.44
N PHE A 387 -12.53 -10.86 14.34
CA PHE A 387 -12.13 -12.23 14.59
C PHE A 387 -13.31 -13.11 15.03
N LEU A 388 -14.05 -12.65 16.04
CA LEU A 388 -15.18 -13.39 16.62
C LEU A 388 -16.33 -13.55 15.61
N TYR A 389 -16.58 -12.49 14.83
CA TYR A 389 -17.61 -12.53 13.79
C TYR A 389 -17.28 -13.54 12.68
N ALA A 390 -16.02 -13.57 12.26
CA ALA A 390 -15.52 -14.48 11.23
C ALA A 390 -15.41 -15.93 11.69
N TRP A 391 -15.64 -16.23 12.97
CA TRP A 391 -15.40 -17.56 13.54
C TRP A 391 -16.01 -18.71 12.74
N PRO A 392 -17.26 -18.65 12.22
CA PRO A 392 -17.81 -19.74 11.38
C PRO A 392 -16.98 -20.08 10.12
N MET A 393 -16.12 -19.18 9.68
CA MET A 393 -15.17 -19.43 8.60
C MET A 393 -13.82 -19.93 9.09
N LEU A 394 -13.46 -19.61 10.33
CA LEU A 394 -12.17 -19.91 10.94
C LEU A 394 -12.15 -21.24 11.71
N GLU A 395 -13.30 -21.65 12.29
CA GLU A 395 -13.42 -22.81 13.17
C GLU A 395 -12.98 -24.13 12.54
N ARG A 396 -12.99 -24.24 11.21
CA ARG A 396 -12.47 -25.41 10.50
C ARG A 396 -10.96 -25.55 10.55
N TYR A 397 -10.26 -24.47 10.89
CA TYR A 397 -8.80 -24.42 10.95
C TYR A 397 -8.27 -24.15 12.36
N LEU A 398 -9.02 -23.42 13.17
CA LEU A 398 -8.56 -22.95 14.46
C LEU A 398 -9.24 -23.70 15.60
N PRO A 399 -8.52 -24.05 16.67
CA PRO A 399 -9.11 -24.63 17.87
C PRO A 399 -10.17 -23.72 18.51
N LYS A 400 -11.30 -24.30 18.93
CA LYS A 400 -12.41 -23.56 19.55
C LYS A 400 -11.96 -22.76 20.77
N GLN A 401 -10.97 -23.21 21.50
CA GLN A 401 -10.40 -22.50 22.64
C GLN A 401 -9.93 -21.10 22.27
N ASN A 402 -9.43 -20.87 21.05
CA ASN A 402 -9.03 -19.56 20.57
C ASN A 402 -10.21 -18.58 20.53
N PHE A 403 -11.37 -19.05 20.07
CA PHE A 403 -12.60 -18.26 20.12
C PHE A 403 -12.97 -17.90 21.56
N ASP A 404 -12.94 -18.87 22.47
CA ASP A 404 -13.36 -18.68 23.85
C ASP A 404 -12.45 -17.66 24.56
N VAL A 405 -11.13 -17.74 24.37
CA VAL A 405 -10.15 -16.80 24.93
C VAL A 405 -10.36 -15.38 24.39
N VAL A 406 -10.52 -15.23 23.08
CA VAL A 406 -10.76 -13.92 22.46
C VAL A 406 -12.11 -13.34 22.89
N ALA A 407 -13.17 -14.16 22.96
CA ALA A 407 -14.50 -13.73 23.37
C ALA A 407 -14.50 -13.27 24.83
N GLU A 408 -13.95 -14.05 25.74
CA GLU A 408 -13.81 -13.66 27.16
C GLU A 408 -13.12 -12.30 27.27
N ARG A 409 -11.99 -12.12 26.60
CA ARG A 409 -11.26 -10.85 26.62
C ARG A 409 -12.06 -9.70 26.03
N ALA A 410 -12.67 -9.88 24.85
CA ALA A 410 -13.41 -8.85 24.16
C ALA A 410 -14.60 -8.34 25.00
N PHE A 411 -15.43 -9.26 25.52
CA PHE A 411 -16.59 -8.87 26.35
C PHE A 411 -16.17 -8.22 27.67
N ALA A 412 -15.06 -8.65 28.28
CA ALA A 412 -14.56 -8.06 29.53
C ALA A 412 -14.13 -6.60 29.39
N ILE A 413 -13.55 -6.23 28.23
CA ILE A 413 -12.96 -4.89 28.06
C ILE A 413 -13.76 -3.95 27.15
N TRP A 414 -14.84 -4.41 26.54
CA TRP A 414 -15.58 -3.67 25.52
C TRP A 414 -16.02 -2.28 25.96
N SER A 415 -16.58 -2.19 27.19
CA SER A 415 -17.01 -0.93 27.82
C SER A 415 -15.96 -0.37 28.83
N GLU A 416 -14.76 -0.90 28.84
CA GLU A 416 -13.72 -0.43 29.76
C GLU A 416 -13.26 0.98 29.38
N LYS A 417 -13.33 1.91 30.34
CA LYS A 417 -12.98 3.34 30.19
C LYS A 417 -11.53 3.65 30.54
N LYS A 418 -10.63 2.71 30.34
CA LYS A 418 -9.24 2.89 30.71
C LYS A 418 -8.53 3.87 29.76
N VAL A 419 -7.95 4.92 30.33
CA VAL A 419 -7.11 5.87 29.61
C VAL A 419 -5.76 5.22 29.34
N ASP A 420 -5.46 4.95 28.09
CA ASP A 420 -4.13 4.53 27.66
C ASP A 420 -3.24 5.74 27.40
N ARG A 421 -2.42 6.09 28.39
CA ARG A 421 -1.46 7.19 28.27
C ARG A 421 -0.29 6.91 27.32
N SER A 422 -0.19 5.69 26.80
CA SER A 422 0.85 5.35 25.82
C SER A 422 0.54 5.95 24.42
N TYR A 423 -0.69 6.39 24.23
CA TYR A 423 -1.12 7.11 23.02
C TYR A 423 -1.20 8.62 23.31
N PRO A 424 -0.11 9.38 23.11
CA PRO A 424 -0.03 10.78 23.53
C PRO A 424 -0.95 11.73 22.73
N TYR A 425 -1.63 11.24 21.72
CA TYR A 425 -2.43 12.05 20.80
C TYR A 425 -3.94 11.94 21.03
N ASP A 426 -4.38 11.06 21.91
CA ASP A 426 -5.79 10.90 22.26
C ASP A 426 -6.09 11.61 23.59
N GLU A 427 -6.41 12.89 23.49
CA GLU A 427 -6.76 13.69 24.65
C GLU A 427 -8.14 13.42 25.23
N SER A 428 -8.97 12.64 24.52
CA SER A 428 -10.37 12.41 24.91
C SER A 428 -10.68 11.00 25.41
N ALA A 429 -9.73 10.23 25.60
CA ALA A 429 -9.56 8.83 25.99
C ALA A 429 -10.70 8.12 26.72
N GLU A 430 -11.91 8.22 26.26
CA GLU A 430 -12.99 7.33 26.63
C GLU A 430 -12.99 6.15 25.67
N HIS A 431 -12.27 5.09 26.03
CA HIS A 431 -12.11 3.89 25.19
C HIS A 431 -13.32 2.93 25.26
N ASP A 432 -14.41 3.35 25.86
CA ASP A 432 -15.67 2.60 25.88
C ASP A 432 -16.28 2.56 24.48
N LEU A 433 -16.35 1.36 23.88
CA LEU A 433 -16.92 1.19 22.54
C LEU A 433 -18.45 1.31 22.52
N LEU A 434 -19.12 1.21 23.68
CA LEU A 434 -20.56 1.44 23.81
C LEU A 434 -20.90 2.91 23.98
N ALA A 435 -19.94 3.75 24.33
CA ALA A 435 -20.14 5.18 24.50
C ALA A 435 -20.40 5.88 23.17
N LEU A 436 -21.12 7.00 23.24
CA LEU A 436 -21.34 7.87 22.09
C LEU A 436 -20.03 8.53 21.68
N LYS A 437 -19.58 8.26 20.46
CA LYS A 437 -18.34 8.82 19.89
C LYS A 437 -18.66 10.12 19.16
N THR A 438 -18.46 11.23 19.82
CA THR A 438 -18.80 12.57 19.32
C THR A 438 -17.61 13.36 18.80
N LYS A 439 -16.38 12.88 19.04
CA LYS A 439 -15.20 13.58 18.60
C LYS A 439 -14.97 13.39 17.10
N ILE A 440 -14.79 14.48 16.41
CA ILE A 440 -14.43 14.52 15.00
C ILE A 440 -12.92 14.38 14.90
N GLY A 441 -12.45 13.50 14.01
CA GLY A 441 -11.04 13.16 13.84
C GLY A 441 -10.19 14.34 13.36
N SER A 442 -9.80 15.21 14.28
CA SER A 442 -9.08 16.45 13.98
C SER A 442 -7.62 16.46 14.41
N THR A 443 -7.14 15.44 15.09
CA THR A 443 -5.76 15.33 15.58
C THR A 443 -5.07 14.07 15.09
N LYS A 444 -3.74 14.07 15.13
CA LYS A 444 -2.95 12.89 14.78
C LYS A 444 -3.37 11.69 15.65
N GLY A 445 -3.64 10.55 15.03
CA GLY A 445 -4.10 9.34 15.71
C GLY A 445 -5.58 9.31 16.06
N SER A 446 -6.34 10.37 15.85
CA SER A 446 -7.79 10.37 16.09
C SER A 446 -8.52 9.48 15.12
N LEU A 447 -9.52 8.80 15.65
CA LEU A 447 -10.45 7.99 14.86
C LEU A 447 -11.62 8.85 14.38
N PRO A 448 -12.18 8.57 13.20
CA PRO A 448 -13.36 9.27 12.72
C PRO A 448 -14.58 8.92 13.59
N PRO A 449 -15.61 9.78 13.65
CA PRO A 449 -16.85 9.45 14.31
C PRO A 449 -17.47 8.22 13.68
N GLY A 450 -18.14 7.41 14.46
CA GLY A 450 -18.77 6.16 13.97
C GLY A 450 -17.81 4.99 13.75
N CYS A 451 -16.53 5.11 14.06
CA CYS A 451 -15.56 4.02 13.92
C CYS A 451 -15.92 2.75 14.72
N SER A 452 -16.78 2.85 15.72
CA SER A 452 -17.30 1.73 16.52
C SER A 452 -18.69 1.24 16.09
N VAL A 453 -19.31 1.82 15.07
CA VAL A 453 -20.62 1.35 14.57
C VAL A 453 -20.51 -0.08 14.08
N GLU A 454 -19.66 -0.37 13.10
CA GLU A 454 -19.50 -1.72 12.57
C GLU A 454 -19.02 -2.73 13.62
N PRO A 455 -17.99 -2.46 14.44
CA PRO A 455 -17.61 -3.38 15.51
C PRO A 455 -18.76 -3.73 16.47
N ASN A 456 -19.63 -2.78 16.81
CA ASN A 456 -20.79 -3.05 17.64
C ASN A 456 -21.85 -3.90 16.92
N LEU A 457 -22.07 -3.71 15.62
CA LEU A 457 -22.95 -4.59 14.84
C LEU A 457 -22.43 -6.04 14.83
N LEU A 458 -21.11 -6.19 14.64
CA LEU A 458 -20.47 -7.51 14.67
C LEU A 458 -20.58 -8.17 16.05
N MET A 459 -20.35 -7.42 17.14
CA MET A 459 -20.47 -7.93 18.50
C MET A 459 -21.92 -8.28 18.86
N HIS A 460 -22.90 -7.54 18.32
CA HIS A 460 -24.31 -7.93 18.43
C HIS A 460 -24.54 -9.33 17.87
N GLU A 461 -24.07 -9.61 16.64
CA GLU A 461 -24.24 -10.93 16.02
C GLU A 461 -23.46 -12.02 16.76
N VAL A 462 -22.26 -11.71 17.26
CA VAL A 462 -21.47 -12.63 18.09
C VAL A 462 -22.23 -12.96 19.38
N ALA A 463 -22.74 -11.96 20.09
CA ALA A 463 -23.48 -12.14 21.33
C ALA A 463 -24.78 -12.96 21.12
N LYS A 464 -25.51 -12.72 20.02
CA LYS A 464 -26.66 -13.55 19.59
C LYS A 464 -26.28 -15.01 19.37
N ARG A 465 -25.22 -15.27 18.62
CA ARG A 465 -24.74 -16.65 18.37
C ARG A 465 -24.32 -17.36 19.65
N MET A 466 -23.83 -16.63 20.62
CA MET A 466 -23.45 -17.15 21.95
C MET A 466 -24.65 -17.28 22.91
N GLY A 467 -25.84 -16.83 22.54
CA GLY A 467 -27.04 -16.83 23.40
C GLY A 467 -26.93 -15.88 24.60
N ARG A 468 -26.21 -14.76 24.45
CA ARG A 468 -26.05 -13.77 25.54
C ARG A 468 -27.24 -12.84 25.63
N ASP A 469 -27.65 -12.55 26.84
CA ASP A 469 -28.80 -11.65 27.14
C ASP A 469 -28.47 -10.19 26.82
N ASP A 470 -27.19 -9.79 26.76
CA ASP A 470 -26.74 -8.43 26.50
C ASP A 470 -26.54 -8.10 25.00
N ALA A 471 -26.92 -8.99 24.09
CA ALA A 471 -26.70 -8.81 22.65
C ALA A 471 -27.26 -7.49 22.12
N MET A 472 -28.41 -7.05 22.59
CA MET A 472 -29.05 -5.79 22.16
C MET A 472 -28.25 -4.54 22.54
N THR A 473 -27.45 -4.60 23.60
CA THR A 473 -26.64 -3.46 24.06
C THR A 473 -25.68 -2.96 22.98
N TYR A 474 -25.12 -3.87 22.19
CA TYR A 474 -24.20 -3.55 21.09
C TYR A 474 -24.94 -2.91 19.91
N LEU A 475 -26.07 -3.47 19.50
CA LEU A 475 -26.89 -2.89 18.44
C LEU A 475 -27.39 -1.49 18.82
N ASP A 476 -27.86 -1.31 20.05
CA ASP A 476 -28.32 -0.02 20.55
C ASP A 476 -27.20 1.01 20.59
N ALA A 477 -25.95 0.60 20.87
CA ALA A 477 -24.79 1.49 20.82
C ALA A 477 -24.51 1.94 19.39
N ALA A 478 -24.51 1.02 18.41
CA ALA A 478 -24.35 1.35 17.00
C ALA A 478 -25.42 2.32 16.50
N VAL A 479 -26.68 2.05 16.84
CA VAL A 479 -27.82 2.91 16.46
C VAL A 479 -27.67 4.31 17.06
N ARG A 480 -27.40 4.44 18.37
CA ARG A 480 -27.21 5.77 19.01
C ARG A 480 -26.07 6.58 18.35
N GLN A 481 -24.99 5.93 17.99
CA GLN A 481 -23.90 6.61 17.30
C GLN A 481 -24.30 7.07 15.90
N ALA A 482 -25.01 6.24 15.16
CA ALA A 482 -25.53 6.60 13.84
C ALA A 482 -26.58 7.73 13.94
N GLU A 483 -27.46 7.72 14.94
CA GLU A 483 -28.41 8.83 15.21
C GLU A 483 -27.69 10.15 15.43
N TRP A 484 -26.65 10.14 16.27
CA TRP A 484 -25.84 11.33 16.50
C TRP A 484 -25.19 11.84 15.20
N MET A 485 -24.69 10.92 14.37
CA MET A 485 -24.04 11.27 13.11
C MET A 485 -24.99 11.86 12.09
N VAL A 486 -26.23 11.32 11.99
CA VAL A 486 -27.27 11.87 11.11
C VAL A 486 -27.55 13.34 11.44
N VAL A 487 -27.57 13.68 12.73
CA VAL A 487 -27.91 15.02 13.19
C VAL A 487 -26.72 15.99 13.14
N ASN A 488 -25.53 15.52 13.48
CA ASN A 488 -24.40 16.41 13.83
C ASN A 488 -23.27 16.42 12.82
N LEU A 489 -23.16 15.44 11.90
CA LEU A 489 -22.09 15.47 10.91
C LEU A 489 -22.42 16.45 9.78
N ASP A 490 -21.45 17.29 9.48
CA ASP A 490 -21.37 18.07 8.26
C ASP A 490 -20.34 17.44 7.33
N TRP A 491 -20.77 16.85 6.23
CA TRP A 491 -19.88 16.20 5.28
C TRP A 491 -19.05 17.18 4.46
N ASP A 492 -19.43 18.47 4.45
CA ASP A 492 -18.63 19.51 3.82
C ASP A 492 -17.41 19.91 4.64
N GLU A 493 -17.40 19.58 5.93
CA GLU A 493 -16.21 19.78 6.77
C GLU A 493 -15.10 18.79 6.37
N PRO A 494 -13.94 19.28 5.89
CA PRO A 494 -12.94 18.41 5.25
C PRO A 494 -12.37 17.31 6.13
N LEU A 495 -12.40 17.49 7.44
CA LEU A 495 -11.72 16.59 8.38
C LEU A 495 -12.68 15.64 9.12
N VAL A 496 -13.98 15.75 8.85
CA VAL A 496 -15.01 15.09 9.66
C VAL A 496 -14.86 13.58 9.67
N THR A 497 -14.53 12.98 8.56
CA THR A 497 -14.79 11.56 8.36
C THR A 497 -13.59 10.73 8.00
N LYS A 498 -12.52 11.36 7.53
CA LYS A 498 -11.34 10.58 7.24
C LYS A 498 -10.49 10.38 8.49
N GLY A 499 -10.14 9.14 8.78
CA GLY A 499 -9.05 8.84 9.70
C GLY A 499 -7.70 9.27 9.11
N GLN A 500 -6.69 9.37 9.95
CA GLN A 500 -5.34 9.62 9.48
C GLN A 500 -4.90 8.47 8.56
N ARG A 501 -4.40 8.79 7.37
CA ARG A 501 -3.88 7.82 6.37
C ARG A 501 -4.89 6.78 5.85
N MET A 502 -6.15 6.98 6.19
CA MET A 502 -7.27 6.11 5.79
C MET A 502 -8.39 7.00 5.30
N SER A 503 -9.12 6.61 4.31
CA SER A 503 -10.31 7.34 3.85
C SER A 503 -11.48 7.20 4.84
N GLU A 504 -12.67 7.54 4.41
CA GLU A 504 -13.90 7.43 5.17
C GLU A 504 -14.42 5.99 5.35
N TRP A 505 -13.63 4.97 4.97
CA TRP A 505 -14.15 3.60 4.98
C TRP A 505 -14.62 3.12 6.36
N LEU A 506 -13.97 3.50 7.44
CA LEU A 506 -14.40 3.12 8.79
C LEU A 506 -15.77 3.68 9.18
N THR A 507 -16.10 4.86 8.67
CA THR A 507 -17.37 5.53 9.00
C THR A 507 -18.50 5.06 8.09
N VAL A 508 -18.26 5.18 6.79
CA VAL A 508 -19.32 4.98 5.78
C VAL A 508 -19.69 3.52 5.62
N THR A 509 -18.70 2.60 5.70
CA THR A 509 -19.04 1.17 5.61
C THR A 509 -19.88 0.71 6.77
N GLY A 510 -19.61 1.17 7.99
CA GLY A 510 -20.42 0.84 9.17
C GLY A 510 -21.84 1.38 9.09
N LEU A 511 -22.02 2.61 8.61
CA LEU A 511 -23.36 3.19 8.41
C LEU A 511 -24.16 2.47 7.32
N ALA A 512 -23.47 2.12 6.21
CA ALA A 512 -24.10 1.36 5.13
C ALA A 512 -24.45 -0.07 5.58
N HIS A 513 -23.63 -0.69 6.42
CA HIS A 513 -23.89 -1.99 7.03
C HIS A 513 -25.14 -1.93 7.93
N LEU A 514 -25.22 -0.96 8.84
CA LEU A 514 -26.40 -0.76 9.69
C LEU A 514 -27.69 -0.60 8.85
N LEU A 515 -27.65 0.25 7.82
CA LEU A 515 -28.82 0.51 6.98
C LEU A 515 -29.25 -0.73 6.18
N ARG A 516 -28.30 -1.56 5.74
CA ARG A 516 -28.58 -2.74 4.92
C ARG A 516 -29.06 -3.93 5.73
N GLU A 517 -28.43 -4.22 6.87
CA GLU A 517 -28.71 -5.42 7.65
C GLU A 517 -29.77 -5.21 8.74
N TYR A 518 -29.97 -3.96 9.17
CA TYR A 518 -30.92 -3.59 10.24
C TYR A 518 -31.80 -2.39 9.83
N PRO A 519 -32.49 -2.45 8.66
CA PRO A 519 -33.21 -1.31 8.12
C PRO A 519 -34.30 -0.78 9.07
N GLU A 520 -34.91 -1.67 9.86
CA GLU A 520 -35.98 -1.32 10.86
C GLU A 520 -35.39 -0.65 12.11
N ARG A 521 -34.10 -0.73 12.34
CA ARG A 521 -33.42 -0.12 13.47
C ARG A 521 -32.58 1.12 13.03
N ALA A 522 -32.40 1.27 11.74
CA ALA A 522 -31.58 2.37 11.19
C ALA A 522 -32.29 3.72 11.51
N PRO A 523 -31.53 4.74 11.94
CA PRO A 523 -32.08 6.06 12.23
C PRO A 523 -32.80 6.67 11.04
N ALA A 524 -33.90 7.33 11.29
CA ALA A 524 -34.58 8.12 10.27
C ALA A 524 -33.59 9.15 9.67
N GLY A 525 -33.48 9.20 8.33
CA GLY A 525 -32.56 10.09 7.64
C GLY A 525 -31.17 9.52 7.39
N LEU A 526 -30.79 8.32 7.89
CA LEU A 526 -29.48 7.73 7.66
C LEU A 526 -29.17 7.53 6.17
N LYS A 527 -30.17 7.05 5.39
CA LYS A 527 -30.02 6.92 3.93
C LYS A 527 -29.73 8.27 3.26
N ALA A 528 -30.50 9.30 3.62
CA ALA A 528 -30.31 10.65 3.10
C ALA A 528 -28.91 11.21 3.48
N LYS A 529 -28.46 10.90 4.68
CA LYS A 529 -27.13 11.30 5.17
C LYS A 529 -25.99 10.64 4.38
N LEU A 530 -26.12 9.37 4.03
CA LEU A 530 -25.19 8.67 3.15
C LEU A 530 -25.22 9.22 1.72
N GLU A 531 -26.39 9.52 1.18
CA GLU A 531 -26.50 10.16 -0.13
C GLU A 531 -25.91 11.57 -0.16
N GLU A 532 -25.99 12.32 0.94
CA GLU A 532 -25.32 13.61 1.11
C GLU A 532 -23.80 13.43 0.99
N TRP A 533 -23.23 12.46 1.71
CA TRP A 533 -21.80 12.12 1.58
C TRP A 533 -21.41 11.78 0.14
N VAL A 534 -22.20 10.95 -0.54
CA VAL A 534 -21.96 10.59 -1.94
C VAL A 534 -21.90 11.83 -2.83
N ARG A 535 -22.83 12.78 -2.66
CA ARG A 535 -22.83 14.03 -3.43
C ARG A 535 -21.58 14.87 -3.17
N VAL A 536 -21.13 14.95 -1.91
CA VAL A 536 -19.86 15.63 -1.54
C VAL A 536 -18.67 14.98 -2.23
N VAL A 537 -18.55 13.64 -2.18
CA VAL A 537 -17.44 12.92 -2.83
C VAL A 537 -17.47 13.12 -4.35
N VAL A 538 -18.65 12.98 -4.97
CA VAL A 538 -18.81 13.18 -6.43
C VAL A 538 -18.41 14.61 -6.82
N ARG A 539 -18.83 15.62 -6.08
CA ARG A 539 -18.47 17.01 -6.31
C ARG A 539 -16.96 17.22 -6.20
N ARG A 540 -16.35 16.75 -5.13
CA ARG A 540 -14.90 16.86 -4.87
C ARG A 540 -14.03 16.03 -5.81
N SER A 541 -14.62 15.07 -6.51
CA SER A 541 -13.97 14.28 -7.57
C SER A 541 -14.22 14.84 -8.98
N GLY A 542 -14.87 16.00 -9.11
CA GLY A 542 -15.20 16.63 -10.38
C GLY A 542 -14.00 17.34 -11.03
N ASN A 543 -12.92 16.60 -11.27
CA ASN A 543 -11.70 17.08 -11.93
C ASN A 543 -11.19 16.06 -12.94
N LEU A 544 -10.20 16.45 -13.77
CA LEU A 544 -9.68 15.61 -14.85
C LEU A 544 -9.00 14.30 -14.38
N TRP A 545 -8.71 14.18 -13.09
CA TRP A 545 -8.13 12.98 -12.50
C TRP A 545 -9.17 12.09 -11.82
N ASP A 546 -10.41 12.56 -11.66
CA ASP A 546 -11.42 11.98 -10.77
C ASP A 546 -10.93 11.80 -9.33
N PHE A 547 -9.93 12.56 -8.95
CA PHE A 547 -9.28 12.46 -7.66
C PHE A 547 -10.09 13.21 -6.61
N ARG A 548 -10.52 12.55 -5.53
CA ARG A 548 -11.28 13.18 -4.47
C ARG A 548 -10.39 14.16 -3.68
N LYS A 549 -10.67 15.45 -3.82
CA LYS A 549 -10.08 16.48 -2.96
C LYS A 549 -10.63 16.39 -1.54
N LEU A 550 -9.87 16.89 -0.58
CA LEU A 550 -10.30 16.90 0.82
C LEU A 550 -11.27 18.03 1.15
N ASP A 551 -11.26 19.11 0.37
CA ASP A 551 -12.17 20.25 0.49
C ASP A 551 -12.63 20.74 -0.89
N ASP A 552 -13.46 21.76 -0.92
CA ASP A 552 -14.00 22.36 -2.14
C ASP A 552 -13.13 23.51 -2.68
N GLY A 553 -12.01 23.84 -2.04
CA GLY A 553 -11.07 24.85 -2.51
C GLY A 553 -10.41 24.47 -3.82
N ASP A 554 -9.85 25.45 -4.52
CA ASP A 554 -9.13 25.25 -5.78
C ASP A 554 -7.81 24.50 -5.59
N GLY A 555 -7.27 24.49 -4.37
CA GLY A 555 -6.05 23.79 -4.03
C GLY A 555 -6.30 22.31 -3.71
N TRP A 556 -5.31 21.51 -4.02
CA TRP A 556 -5.20 20.15 -3.51
C TRP A 556 -4.33 20.24 -2.26
N THR A 557 -4.91 20.21 -1.08
CA THR A 557 -4.12 20.34 0.14
C THR A 557 -3.40 19.01 0.43
N PRO A 558 -2.17 18.83 -0.07
CA PRO A 558 -1.48 17.55 0.08
C PRO A 558 -0.86 17.41 1.45
N MET A 559 -0.39 18.51 2.00
CA MET A 559 0.28 18.59 3.28
C MET A 559 -0.10 19.88 3.98
N GLY A 560 -1.33 19.96 4.48
CA GLY A 560 -1.67 21.00 5.42
C GLY A 560 -0.78 20.90 6.68
N GLU A 561 -0.83 21.89 7.53
CA GLU A 561 -0.13 21.88 8.83
C GLU A 561 -0.50 20.67 9.70
N LYS A 562 -1.62 20.02 9.40
CA LYS A 562 -2.16 18.88 10.15
C LYS A 562 -2.12 17.60 9.30
N PRO A 563 -1.63 16.47 9.84
CA PRO A 563 -1.58 15.19 9.13
C PRO A 563 -2.92 14.70 8.58
N GLN A 564 -4.04 15.10 9.19
CA GLN A 564 -5.37 14.74 8.74
C GLN A 564 -5.71 15.29 7.34
N MET A 565 -5.05 16.38 6.95
CA MET A 565 -5.25 17.01 5.65
C MET A 565 -4.38 16.40 4.54
N TRP A 566 -3.56 15.43 4.87
CA TRP A 566 -2.69 14.80 3.89
C TRP A 566 -3.44 13.80 3.03
N ASN A 567 -3.20 13.88 1.73
CA ASN A 567 -3.74 12.96 0.75
C ASN A 567 -2.74 11.85 0.44
N GLU A 568 -2.44 11.06 1.45
CA GLU A 568 -1.54 9.92 1.34
C GLU A 568 -2.18 8.76 0.55
N PRO A 569 -1.40 7.81 0.03
CA PRO A 569 -1.92 6.70 -0.78
C PRO A 569 -3.09 5.95 -0.14
N GLY A 570 -3.10 5.76 1.18
CA GLY A 570 -4.20 5.11 1.89
C GLY A 570 -5.52 5.89 1.84
N ASN A 571 -5.48 7.22 1.74
CA ASN A 571 -6.69 8.03 1.56
C ASN A 571 -7.28 7.89 0.16
N VAL A 572 -6.44 7.56 -0.83
CA VAL A 572 -6.85 7.34 -2.21
C VAL A 572 -7.44 5.94 -2.36
N VAL A 573 -6.65 4.92 -2.02
CA VAL A 573 -7.06 3.52 -2.25
C VAL A 573 -8.00 2.97 -1.19
N GLY A 574 -8.20 3.66 -0.09
CA GLY A 574 -9.24 3.33 0.88
C GLY A 574 -10.63 3.82 0.49
N LEU A 575 -10.74 4.74 -0.49
CA LEU A 575 -12.03 5.29 -0.90
C LEU A 575 -12.93 4.32 -1.70
N PRO A 576 -12.43 3.39 -2.52
CA PRO A 576 -13.28 2.40 -3.18
C PRO A 576 -14.20 1.63 -2.23
N ALA A 577 -13.76 1.26 -1.04
CA ALA A 577 -14.58 0.53 -0.08
C ALA A 577 -15.88 1.27 0.33
N PRO A 578 -15.82 2.52 0.84
CA PRO A 578 -17.04 3.26 1.18
C PRO A 578 -17.88 3.63 -0.05
N LEU A 579 -17.28 3.85 -1.23
CA LEU A 579 -18.04 4.07 -2.47
C LEU A 579 -18.91 2.85 -2.82
N LEU A 580 -18.33 1.65 -2.73
CA LEU A 580 -19.05 0.40 -3.00
C LEU A 580 -20.12 0.10 -1.93
N ALA A 581 -19.81 0.36 -0.65
CA ALA A 581 -20.77 0.22 0.42
C ALA A 581 -21.97 1.18 0.23
N ALA A 582 -21.71 2.45 -0.05
CA ALA A 582 -22.75 3.45 -0.29
C ALA A 582 -23.57 3.16 -1.55
N LYS A 583 -22.92 2.68 -2.64
CA LYS A 583 -23.63 2.24 -3.84
C LYS A 583 -24.71 1.21 -3.57
N GLY A 584 -24.50 0.34 -2.56
CA GLY A 584 -25.49 -0.66 -2.14
C GLY A 584 -26.78 -0.09 -1.56
N VAL A 585 -26.77 1.17 -1.13
CA VAL A 585 -27.92 1.84 -0.47
C VAL A 585 -28.45 3.05 -1.22
N VAL A 586 -27.71 3.59 -2.18
CA VAL A 586 -28.14 4.71 -3.04
C VAL A 586 -29.03 4.21 -4.16
N GLU A 587 -30.17 4.88 -4.37
CA GLU A 587 -31.16 4.51 -5.41
C GLU A 587 -30.93 5.23 -6.75
N ASP A 588 -30.43 6.46 -6.73
CA ASP A 588 -30.16 7.25 -7.93
C ASP A 588 -29.18 6.53 -8.86
N SER A 589 -29.65 6.15 -10.04
CA SER A 589 -28.87 5.39 -11.01
C SER A 589 -27.66 6.18 -11.53
N SER A 590 -27.76 7.48 -11.68
CA SER A 590 -26.67 8.34 -12.17
C SER A 590 -25.58 8.46 -11.13
N LEU A 591 -25.93 8.58 -9.85
CA LEU A 591 -24.97 8.54 -8.77
C LEU A 591 -24.30 7.16 -8.68
N ARG A 592 -25.04 6.07 -8.81
CA ARG A 592 -24.48 4.71 -8.79
C ARG A 592 -23.49 4.47 -9.92
N GLU A 593 -23.79 4.95 -11.14
CA GLU A 593 -22.86 4.89 -12.27
C GLU A 593 -21.59 5.72 -12.00
N ARG A 594 -21.78 6.93 -11.45
CA ARG A 594 -20.63 7.77 -11.09
C ARG A 594 -19.78 7.15 -9.97
N LEU A 595 -20.38 6.50 -9.00
CA LEU A 595 -19.65 5.76 -7.96
C LEU A 595 -18.81 4.63 -8.57
N ASP A 596 -19.35 3.85 -9.50
CA ASP A 596 -18.56 2.82 -10.21
C ASP A 596 -17.36 3.42 -10.92
N GLN A 597 -17.55 4.52 -11.61
CA GLN A 597 -16.45 5.21 -12.29
C GLN A 597 -15.39 5.69 -11.29
N LEU A 598 -15.79 6.25 -10.15
CA LEU A 598 -14.86 6.73 -9.12
C LEU A 598 -14.11 5.59 -8.44
N VAL A 599 -14.73 4.45 -8.20
CA VAL A 599 -14.06 3.25 -7.66
C VAL A 599 -12.83 2.91 -8.52
N TRP A 600 -13.04 2.77 -9.82
CA TRP A 600 -11.93 2.42 -10.74
C TRP A 600 -10.93 3.55 -10.88
N SER A 601 -11.38 4.80 -10.93
CA SER A 601 -10.49 5.96 -11.01
C SER A 601 -9.55 6.08 -9.83
N HIS A 602 -9.96 5.67 -8.62
CA HIS A 602 -9.09 5.71 -7.44
C HIS A 602 -8.03 4.60 -7.45
N PHE A 603 -8.34 3.43 -8.00
CA PHE A 603 -7.30 2.45 -8.32
C PHE A 603 -6.37 2.95 -9.43
N ASP A 604 -6.91 3.53 -10.50
CA ASP A 604 -6.11 4.11 -11.57
C ASP A 604 -5.18 5.22 -11.06
N ASN A 605 -5.65 6.05 -10.14
CA ASN A 605 -4.84 7.10 -9.50
C ASN A 605 -3.64 6.53 -8.74
N LEU A 606 -3.79 5.37 -8.10
CA LEU A 606 -2.67 4.69 -7.44
C LEU A 606 -1.65 4.18 -8.45
N PHE A 607 -2.13 3.68 -9.60
CA PHE A 607 -1.30 2.96 -10.56
C PHE A 607 -0.85 3.77 -11.76
N GLY A 608 -0.90 5.11 -11.70
CA GLY A 608 -0.28 5.97 -12.71
C GLY A 608 -1.16 7.06 -13.32
N ARG A 609 -2.50 6.95 -13.25
CA ARG A 609 -3.39 8.01 -13.69
C ARG A 609 -3.49 9.10 -12.62
N ASN A 610 -2.40 9.76 -12.35
CA ASN A 610 -2.30 10.83 -11.35
C ASN A 610 -1.42 11.96 -11.88
N PRO A 611 -1.46 13.15 -11.25
CA PRO A 611 -0.74 14.33 -11.76
C PRO A 611 0.78 14.16 -11.89
N VAL A 612 1.37 13.21 -11.20
CA VAL A 612 2.81 12.92 -11.29
C VAL A 612 3.13 11.75 -12.22
N GLY A 613 2.11 11.07 -12.78
CA GLY A 613 2.29 9.96 -13.70
C GLY A 613 3.01 8.75 -13.11
N ARG A 614 2.94 8.56 -11.79
CA ARG A 614 3.72 7.53 -11.11
C ARG A 614 2.86 6.43 -10.53
N HIS A 615 3.38 5.23 -10.64
CA HIS A 615 2.84 4.03 -10.03
C HIS A 615 3.35 3.92 -8.59
N PHE A 616 2.46 3.91 -7.61
CA PHE A 616 2.79 3.92 -6.19
C PHE A 616 2.90 2.54 -5.55
N SER A 617 3.08 1.50 -6.32
CA SER A 617 3.38 0.16 -5.81
C SER A 617 4.84 -0.21 -6.07
N PHE A 618 5.45 -0.94 -5.15
CA PHE A 618 6.83 -1.40 -5.30
C PHE A 618 7.03 -2.45 -6.39
N ASP A 619 5.99 -3.20 -6.72
CA ASP A 619 6.00 -4.16 -7.82
C ASP A 619 5.42 -3.54 -9.09
N ALA A 620 5.61 -2.26 -9.26
CA ALA A 620 5.25 -1.62 -10.51
C ALA A 620 5.82 -2.42 -11.69
N PRO A 621 5.05 -2.63 -12.75
CA PRO A 621 5.51 -3.37 -13.93
C PRO A 621 6.76 -2.74 -14.57
N ARG A 622 7.12 -1.54 -14.15
CA ARG A 622 8.27 -0.75 -14.59
C ARG A 622 8.89 -0.04 -13.42
N GLU A 623 10.18 0.26 -13.57
CA GLU A 623 10.86 1.13 -12.62
C GLU A 623 10.13 2.47 -12.53
N VAL A 624 9.77 2.82 -11.33
CA VAL A 624 9.21 4.13 -11.01
C VAL A 624 10.37 5.01 -10.58
N GLU A 625 10.92 5.78 -11.51
CA GLU A 625 12.00 6.71 -11.22
C GLU A 625 11.57 7.77 -10.21
N GLY A 626 12.44 8.08 -9.25
CA GLY A 626 12.28 9.17 -8.30
C GLY A 626 11.31 8.89 -7.15
N VAL A 627 10.84 7.67 -6.97
CA VAL A 627 10.19 7.26 -5.74
C VAL A 627 11.24 6.74 -4.78
N GLU A 628 11.56 7.52 -3.78
CA GLU A 628 12.38 7.02 -2.68
C GLU A 628 11.56 6.06 -1.82
N HIS A 629 12.15 4.90 -1.58
CA HIS A 629 11.45 3.81 -0.94
C HIS A 629 11.51 3.86 0.59
N GLY A 630 12.12 4.86 1.17
CA GLY A 630 12.19 5.02 2.62
C GLY A 630 12.55 3.75 3.36
N TRP A 631 11.85 3.48 4.43
CA TRP A 631 12.11 2.32 5.29
C TRP A 631 11.76 0.98 4.64
N PHE A 632 10.83 0.96 3.70
CA PHE A 632 10.29 -0.25 3.10
C PHE A 632 11.03 -0.70 1.84
N ARG A 633 12.05 0.02 1.41
CA ARG A 633 12.83 -0.33 0.22
C ARG A 633 13.46 -1.73 0.25
N PHE A 634 13.62 -2.30 1.43
CA PHE A 634 14.21 -3.63 1.61
C PHE A 634 13.18 -4.75 1.69
N TYR A 635 11.90 -4.43 1.70
CA TYR A 635 10.84 -5.42 1.79
C TYR A 635 10.39 -5.81 0.40
N PRO A 636 10.62 -7.05 -0.02
CA PRO A 636 9.97 -7.54 -1.21
C PRO A 636 8.47 -7.55 -0.95
N GLY A 637 7.72 -7.13 -1.88
CA GLY A 637 6.29 -7.13 -1.77
C GLY A 637 5.74 -6.33 -2.93
N GLY A 638 4.73 -6.78 -3.52
CA GLY A 638 4.19 -6.21 -4.69
C GLY A 638 3.24 -5.06 -4.45
N ILE A 639 2.19 -5.06 -5.19
CA ILE A 639 1.11 -4.08 -5.08
C ILE A 639 0.54 -4.01 -3.65
N GLY A 640 0.62 -5.10 -2.89
CA GLY A 640 0.25 -5.11 -1.50
C GLY A 640 1.06 -4.16 -0.61
N ARG A 641 2.28 -3.84 -1.02
CA ARG A 641 3.10 -2.81 -0.40
C ARG A 641 3.02 -1.55 -1.23
N LEU A 642 2.28 -0.58 -0.76
CA LEU A 642 2.19 0.73 -1.41
C LEU A 642 3.46 1.53 -1.12
N ALA A 643 3.91 2.27 -2.12
CA ALA A 643 5.11 3.10 -2.00
C ALA A 643 4.94 4.18 -0.93
N ASP A 644 6.06 4.56 -0.32
CA ASP A 644 6.16 5.68 0.61
C ASP A 644 5.99 6.99 -0.13
N ALA A 645 4.82 7.23 -0.67
CA ALA A 645 4.56 8.40 -1.48
C ALA A 645 3.35 9.15 -0.95
N ARG A 646 3.37 10.44 -1.16
CA ARG A 646 2.23 11.33 -0.99
C ARG A 646 1.84 11.87 -2.33
N PHE A 647 0.56 12.08 -2.54
CA PHE A 647 0.11 12.95 -3.62
C PHE A 647 0.37 14.39 -3.24
N VAL A 648 1.63 14.81 -3.31
CA VAL A 648 2.11 16.12 -2.88
C VAL A 648 1.87 17.09 -4.03
N ILE A 649 0.63 17.46 -4.24
CA ILE A 649 0.25 18.35 -5.31
C ILE A 649 -0.63 19.41 -4.69
N ASP A 650 -0.27 20.64 -4.89
CA ASP A 650 -1.05 21.76 -4.37
C ASP A 650 -2.42 21.91 -5.05
N GLY A 651 -2.68 21.12 -6.11
CA GLY A 651 -3.95 21.14 -6.83
C GLY A 651 -4.32 22.47 -7.45
N SER A 652 -3.42 23.45 -7.47
CA SER A 652 -3.67 24.68 -8.19
C SER A 652 -3.93 24.39 -9.67
N PRO A 653 -4.71 25.23 -10.39
CA PRO A 653 -4.99 25.01 -11.80
C PRO A 653 -3.73 24.83 -12.64
N LYS A 654 -2.63 25.52 -12.31
CA LYS A 654 -1.34 25.34 -13.00
C LYS A 654 -0.76 23.94 -12.81
N ASN A 655 -0.99 23.30 -11.68
CA ASN A 655 -0.50 21.96 -11.38
C ASN A 655 -1.48 20.87 -11.84
N ALA A 656 -2.76 21.18 -11.96
CA ALA A 656 -3.75 20.24 -12.50
C ALA A 656 -3.49 19.91 -13.97
N HIS A 657 -2.82 20.78 -14.70
CA HIS A 657 -2.51 20.63 -16.12
C HIS A 657 -1.10 20.11 -16.39
N TYR A 658 -0.29 20.00 -15.35
CA TYR A 658 1.10 19.66 -15.52
C TYR A 658 1.48 18.52 -14.57
N PRO A 659 1.93 17.39 -15.09
CA PRO A 659 2.18 16.20 -14.30
C PRO A 659 3.37 16.32 -13.35
N TYR A 660 4.29 17.19 -13.71
CA TYR A 660 5.45 17.51 -12.91
C TYR A 660 5.57 19.03 -12.79
N HIS A 661 5.64 19.52 -11.59
CA HIS A 661 5.86 20.93 -11.35
C HIS A 661 7.23 21.12 -10.69
N PRO A 662 8.12 21.95 -11.27
CA PRO A 662 9.48 22.13 -10.75
C PRO A 662 9.54 22.59 -9.27
N GLU A 663 8.54 23.38 -8.85
CA GLU A 663 8.44 23.87 -7.47
C GLU A 663 7.95 22.78 -6.49
N LEU A 664 7.20 21.81 -6.98
CA LEU A 664 6.77 20.66 -6.17
C LEU A 664 7.84 19.56 -6.16
N GLY A 665 8.73 19.61 -7.14
CA GLY A 665 9.85 18.68 -7.24
C GLY A 665 9.42 17.23 -7.32
N GLU A 666 10.16 16.42 -6.64
CA GLU A 666 9.87 15.00 -6.47
C GLU A 666 8.70 14.78 -5.52
N ILE A 667 8.09 13.61 -5.60
CA ILE A 667 7.15 13.16 -4.59
C ILE A 667 7.92 13.11 -3.27
N GLY A 668 7.52 13.96 -2.33
CA GLY A 668 8.18 14.06 -1.05
C GLY A 668 8.21 12.71 -0.32
N TRP A 669 9.31 12.42 0.34
CA TRP A 669 9.40 11.26 1.21
C TRP A 669 8.29 11.30 2.26
N THR A 670 7.63 10.18 2.45
CA THR A 670 6.71 9.94 3.55
C THR A 670 7.08 8.64 4.23
N GLU A 671 6.72 8.54 5.48
CA GLU A 671 6.85 7.26 6.17
C GLU A 671 5.87 6.25 5.58
N GLY A 672 6.38 5.06 5.22
CA GLY A 672 5.54 3.96 4.80
C GLY A 672 4.74 3.43 5.99
N TRP A 673 3.44 3.51 5.88
CA TRP A 673 2.53 3.05 6.91
C TRP A 673 1.77 1.83 6.43
N ILE A 674 1.69 0.81 7.29
CA ILE A 674 0.92 -0.40 6.99
C ILE A 674 -0.55 -0.08 6.71
N GLN A 675 -1.07 1.01 7.25
CA GLN A 675 -2.43 1.50 7.00
C GLN A 675 -2.70 1.79 5.51
N PHE A 676 -1.69 2.10 4.71
CA PHE A 676 -1.87 2.25 3.27
C PHE A 676 -2.29 0.93 2.64
N ASN A 677 -1.65 -0.16 3.04
CA ASN A 677 -1.99 -1.48 2.54
C ASN A 677 -3.28 -2.01 3.14
N THR A 678 -3.59 -1.70 4.40
CA THR A 678 -4.89 -2.06 4.99
C THR A 678 -6.05 -1.35 4.29
N ALA A 679 -5.88 -0.09 3.94
CA ALA A 679 -6.86 0.65 3.15
C ALA A 679 -7.06 0.06 1.74
N PHE A 680 -5.97 -0.38 1.09
CA PHE A 680 -6.05 -1.10 -0.18
C PHE A 680 -6.76 -2.45 -0.03
N ASN A 681 -6.41 -3.23 1.00
CA ASN A 681 -6.98 -4.55 1.26
C ASN A 681 -8.49 -4.49 1.52
N VAL A 682 -8.97 -3.52 2.28
CA VAL A 682 -10.41 -3.35 2.51
C VAL A 682 -11.13 -2.98 1.21
N SER A 683 -10.50 -2.18 0.36
CA SER A 683 -11.07 -1.85 -0.96
C SER A 683 -11.14 -3.06 -1.88
N LEU A 684 -10.13 -3.94 -1.87
CA LEU A 684 -10.21 -5.23 -2.58
C LEU A 684 -11.33 -6.12 -2.04
N ALA A 685 -11.54 -6.14 -0.72
CA ALA A 685 -12.61 -6.93 -0.12
C ALA A 685 -14.01 -6.44 -0.56
N TYR A 686 -14.23 -5.13 -0.55
CA TYR A 686 -15.50 -4.56 -1.02
C TYR A 686 -15.67 -4.69 -2.53
N LEU A 687 -14.58 -4.64 -3.31
CA LEU A 687 -14.62 -4.90 -4.74
C LEU A 687 -15.04 -6.35 -4.99
N ALA A 688 -14.41 -7.33 -4.34
CA ALA A 688 -14.79 -8.73 -4.45
C ALA A 688 -16.26 -8.96 -4.05
N TRP A 689 -16.71 -8.36 -2.94
CA TRP A 689 -18.11 -8.40 -2.55
C TRP A 689 -19.06 -7.84 -3.61
N SER A 690 -18.70 -6.72 -4.25
CA SER A 690 -19.54 -6.07 -5.26
C SER A 690 -19.63 -6.87 -6.57
N GLU A 691 -18.56 -7.57 -6.94
CA GLU A 691 -18.46 -8.37 -8.17
C GLU A 691 -19.02 -9.79 -8.01
N THR A 692 -19.21 -10.24 -6.77
CA THR A 692 -19.67 -11.61 -6.49
C THR A 692 -21.18 -11.74 -6.68
N LYS A 693 -21.60 -12.80 -7.40
CA LYS A 693 -22.97 -13.26 -7.54
C LYS A 693 -23.05 -14.76 -7.34
N VAL A 694 -24.07 -15.21 -6.63
CA VAL A 694 -24.40 -16.63 -6.47
C VAL A 694 -25.76 -16.84 -7.07
N GLU A 695 -25.89 -17.82 -7.94
CA GLU A 695 -27.14 -18.19 -8.59
C GLU A 695 -27.36 -19.69 -8.43
N MET A 696 -28.62 -20.10 -8.30
CA MET A 696 -29.01 -21.50 -8.23
C MET A 696 -30.12 -21.80 -9.21
N THR A 697 -30.05 -22.95 -9.88
CA THR A 697 -31.14 -23.49 -10.68
C THR A 697 -31.29 -24.98 -10.36
N ARG A 698 -32.52 -25.46 -10.42
CA ARG A 698 -32.82 -26.89 -10.29
C ARG A 698 -32.86 -27.52 -11.68
N ASP A 699 -32.21 -28.67 -11.86
CA ASP A 699 -32.30 -29.51 -13.03
C ASP A 699 -32.60 -30.98 -12.59
N GLY A 700 -33.85 -31.33 -12.64
CA GLY A 700 -34.30 -32.65 -12.16
C GLY A 700 -34.09 -32.83 -10.65
N ASP A 701 -33.23 -33.74 -10.29
CA ASP A 701 -32.78 -34.06 -8.92
C ASP A 701 -31.40 -33.45 -8.60
N GLU A 702 -30.97 -32.52 -9.41
CA GLU A 702 -29.72 -31.80 -9.20
C GLU A 702 -29.97 -30.31 -8.96
N LEU A 703 -29.10 -29.70 -8.13
CA LEU A 703 -28.99 -28.26 -7.93
C LEU A 703 -27.71 -27.79 -8.62
N VAL A 704 -27.86 -26.97 -9.64
CA VAL A 704 -26.74 -26.31 -10.31
C VAL A 704 -26.45 -24.97 -9.62
N VAL A 705 -25.25 -24.83 -9.09
CA VAL A 705 -24.77 -23.59 -8.44
C VAL A 705 -23.83 -22.89 -9.41
N ARG A 706 -24.11 -21.62 -9.69
CA ARG A 706 -23.25 -20.75 -10.48
C ARG A 706 -22.68 -19.66 -9.61
N LEU A 707 -21.36 -19.55 -9.58
CA LEU A 707 -20.62 -18.52 -8.89
C LEU A 707 -19.93 -17.61 -9.91
N THR A 708 -20.21 -16.32 -9.85
CA THR A 708 -19.40 -15.27 -10.45
C THR A 708 -18.67 -14.57 -9.31
N ALA A 709 -17.35 -14.61 -9.29
CA ALA A 709 -16.49 -13.98 -8.28
C ALA A 709 -15.12 -13.72 -8.88
N PRO A 710 -14.31 -12.81 -8.34
CA PRO A 710 -12.94 -12.59 -8.82
C PRO A 710 -12.05 -13.77 -8.41
N LEU A 711 -12.16 -14.88 -9.14
CA LEU A 711 -11.43 -16.13 -8.92
C LEU A 711 -10.60 -16.56 -10.13
N ASN A 712 -10.82 -15.97 -11.30
CA ASN A 712 -10.03 -16.23 -12.50
C ASN A 712 -8.71 -15.42 -12.42
N PHE A 713 -7.66 -16.03 -11.83
CA PHE A 713 -6.35 -15.40 -11.65
C PHE A 713 -5.27 -16.00 -12.57
N ASP A 714 -5.52 -17.16 -13.18
CA ASP A 714 -4.60 -17.81 -14.11
C ASP A 714 -5.37 -18.20 -15.38
N GLY A 715 -5.23 -17.42 -16.44
CA GLY A 715 -5.95 -17.65 -17.69
C GLY A 715 -5.58 -18.96 -18.42
N GLU A 716 -4.56 -19.68 -17.97
CA GLU A 716 -4.13 -20.96 -18.55
C GLU A 716 -4.67 -22.18 -17.78
N LYS A 717 -5.22 -21.96 -16.57
CA LYS A 717 -5.73 -23.03 -15.72
C LYS A 717 -7.23 -22.94 -15.51
N VAL A 718 -7.86 -24.08 -15.29
CA VAL A 718 -9.23 -24.16 -14.78
C VAL A 718 -9.16 -24.00 -13.27
N GLU A 719 -9.66 -22.92 -12.78
CA GLU A 719 -9.64 -22.60 -11.35
C GLU A 719 -10.90 -23.07 -10.64
N THR A 720 -10.81 -23.25 -9.33
CA THR A 720 -11.89 -23.78 -8.51
C THR A 720 -12.19 -22.86 -7.33
N GLY A 721 -13.41 -22.99 -6.82
CA GLY A 721 -13.86 -22.37 -5.58
C GLY A 721 -14.83 -23.29 -4.83
N SER A 722 -15.40 -22.79 -3.74
CA SER A 722 -16.43 -23.55 -3.02
C SER A 722 -17.58 -22.66 -2.57
N VAL A 723 -18.80 -23.15 -2.70
CA VAL A 723 -20.03 -22.51 -2.25
C VAL A 723 -20.67 -23.38 -1.18
N MET A 724 -21.17 -22.77 -0.11
CA MET A 724 -21.90 -23.47 0.93
C MET A 724 -23.40 -23.47 0.59
N VAL A 725 -24.05 -24.62 0.68
CA VAL A 725 -25.47 -24.79 0.44
C VAL A 725 -26.14 -25.35 1.70
N PHE A 726 -27.25 -24.73 2.09
CA PHE A 726 -27.95 -25.00 3.34
C PHE A 726 -29.40 -25.38 3.04
N SER A 727 -29.91 -26.41 3.70
CA SER A 727 -31.33 -26.68 3.75
C SER A 727 -31.94 -26.16 5.07
N GLY A 728 -33.24 -25.92 5.05
CA GLY A 728 -33.99 -25.52 6.26
C GLY A 728 -34.05 -26.58 7.35
N GLN A 729 -33.56 -27.77 7.12
CA GLN A 729 -33.52 -28.92 8.02
C GLN A 729 -32.17 -29.15 8.69
N GLY A 730 -31.24 -28.17 8.57
CA GLY A 730 -29.92 -28.24 9.19
C GLY A 730 -28.88 -29.00 8.37
N ASP A 731 -29.22 -29.46 7.17
CA ASP A 731 -28.24 -30.02 6.25
C ASP A 731 -27.37 -28.91 5.61
N VAL A 732 -26.07 -29.14 5.49
CA VAL A 732 -25.08 -28.18 4.99
C VAL A 732 -24.09 -28.91 4.08
N GLU A 733 -24.04 -28.49 2.83
CA GLU A 733 -23.14 -29.06 1.83
C GLU A 733 -22.14 -28.02 1.31
N ARG A 734 -20.92 -28.47 1.08
CA ARG A 734 -19.88 -27.69 0.42
C ARG A 734 -19.78 -28.15 -1.03
N VAL A 735 -20.22 -27.30 -1.94
CA VAL A 735 -20.18 -27.55 -3.37
C VAL A 735 -18.88 -26.99 -3.96
N GLU A 736 -18.04 -27.86 -4.52
CA GLU A 736 -16.94 -27.40 -5.37
C GLU A 736 -17.51 -26.81 -6.65
N VAL A 737 -17.08 -25.62 -7.01
CA VAL A 737 -17.39 -24.97 -8.27
C VAL A 737 -16.13 -24.82 -9.11
N ARG A 738 -16.22 -25.04 -10.42
CA ARG A 738 -15.10 -25.00 -11.36
C ARG A 738 -15.41 -24.08 -12.52
N GLU A 739 -14.41 -23.42 -13.06
CA GLU A 739 -14.55 -22.65 -14.28
C GLU A 739 -15.03 -23.50 -15.45
N ASP A 740 -15.80 -22.95 -16.36
CA ASP A 740 -16.30 -23.58 -17.59
C ASP A 740 -15.22 -23.69 -18.69
N GLY A 741 -13.98 -23.49 -18.38
CA GLY A 741 -12.78 -23.53 -19.21
C GLY A 741 -11.67 -22.72 -18.56
N SER A 742 -10.43 -22.81 -19.04
CA SER A 742 -9.39 -21.88 -18.64
C SER A 742 -9.83 -20.45 -19.02
N ASN A 743 -9.66 -19.50 -18.12
CA ASN A 743 -10.13 -18.13 -18.28
C ASN A 743 -11.67 -17.94 -18.29
N GLY A 744 -12.39 -18.82 -17.58
CA GLY A 744 -13.86 -18.78 -17.47
C GLY A 744 -14.37 -17.52 -16.76
N LYS A 745 -15.60 -17.10 -17.11
CA LYS A 745 -16.23 -15.89 -16.51
C LYS A 745 -17.04 -16.22 -15.25
N PHE A 746 -17.30 -17.48 -15.01
CA PHE A 746 -18.04 -18.00 -13.87
C PHE A 746 -17.61 -19.43 -13.58
N LEU A 747 -17.95 -19.90 -12.39
CA LEU A 747 -17.68 -21.24 -11.93
C LEU A 747 -19.00 -21.97 -11.75
N LEU A 748 -19.04 -23.27 -12.10
CA LEU A 748 -20.20 -24.14 -11.96
C LEU A 748 -19.91 -25.29 -11.02
N GLY A 749 -20.90 -25.64 -10.22
CA GLY A 749 -20.92 -26.84 -9.39
C GLY A 749 -22.30 -27.49 -9.41
N VAL A 750 -22.34 -28.77 -9.15
CA VAL A 750 -23.58 -29.58 -9.12
C VAL A 750 -23.67 -30.30 -7.78
N LEU A 751 -24.85 -30.29 -7.19
CA LEU A 751 -25.15 -30.97 -5.94
C LEU A 751 -26.44 -31.78 -6.10
N LYS A 752 -26.44 -33.02 -5.64
CA LYS A 752 -27.65 -33.85 -5.64
C LYS A 752 -28.67 -33.33 -4.61
N LEU A 753 -29.94 -33.38 -5.01
CA LEU A 753 -31.07 -33.05 -4.15
C LEU A 753 -31.84 -34.32 -3.75
N SER A 754 -32.24 -34.41 -2.50
CA SER A 754 -33.09 -35.48 -1.99
C SER A 754 -34.22 -34.92 -1.13
N ALA A 755 -35.43 -35.14 -1.54
CA ALA A 755 -36.59 -34.80 -0.70
C ALA A 755 -36.67 -35.74 0.52
N SER A 756 -36.65 -35.17 1.73
CA SER A 756 -36.62 -35.92 3.00
C SER A 756 -37.38 -35.18 4.06
N GLU A 757 -38.11 -35.93 4.90
CA GLU A 757 -38.76 -35.41 6.11
C GLU A 757 -37.81 -35.43 7.33
N GLY A 758 -36.68 -36.13 7.22
CA GLY A 758 -35.70 -36.26 8.29
C GLY A 758 -34.71 -35.12 8.35
N VAL A 759 -33.79 -35.12 9.37
CA VAL A 759 -32.64 -34.25 9.46
C VAL A 759 -31.60 -34.78 8.44
N GLY A 760 -31.11 -33.89 7.60
CA GLY A 760 -30.06 -34.22 6.60
C GLY A 760 -28.74 -34.53 7.26
N LYS A 761 -27.83 -35.12 6.49
CA LYS A 761 -26.48 -35.45 6.90
C LYS A 761 -25.47 -34.56 6.18
N ALA A 762 -24.99 -33.54 6.93
CA ALA A 762 -24.03 -32.59 6.38
C ALA A 762 -22.75 -33.23 5.83
N GLY A 763 -22.31 -32.75 4.67
CA GLY A 763 -21.03 -33.08 4.06
C GLY A 763 -20.95 -34.43 3.34
N ASP A 764 -22.08 -35.02 2.95
CA ASP A 764 -22.09 -36.32 2.23
C ASP A 764 -22.32 -36.20 0.71
N GLY A 765 -22.49 -34.95 0.22
CA GLY A 765 -22.66 -34.68 -1.21
C GLY A 765 -24.10 -34.77 -1.71
N VAL A 766 -25.08 -34.85 -0.80
CA VAL A 766 -26.51 -34.85 -1.11
C VAL A 766 -27.20 -33.85 -0.18
N LEU A 767 -27.92 -32.89 -0.72
CA LEU A 767 -28.67 -31.97 0.08
C LEU A 767 -30.09 -32.50 0.35
N GLU A 768 -30.37 -32.91 1.57
CA GLU A 768 -31.69 -33.28 2.01
C GLU A 768 -32.50 -32.05 2.34
N TYR A 769 -33.66 -31.93 1.69
CA TYR A 769 -34.57 -30.82 1.90
C TYR A 769 -36.02 -31.27 2.05
N ARG A 770 -36.83 -30.51 2.77
CA ARG A 770 -38.27 -30.74 2.82
C ARG A 770 -38.95 -29.99 1.67
N GLU A 771 -39.89 -30.66 1.00
CA GLU A 771 -40.67 -30.01 -0.04
C GLU A 771 -41.33 -28.72 0.45
N GLY A 772 -41.26 -27.67 -0.39
CA GLY A 772 -41.80 -26.36 -0.08
C GLY A 772 -40.90 -25.49 0.84
N THR A 773 -39.82 -26.03 1.38
CA THR A 773 -38.83 -25.21 2.13
C THR A 773 -37.83 -24.52 1.19
N THR A 774 -37.13 -23.54 1.71
CA THR A 774 -36.16 -22.78 0.95
C THR A 774 -34.73 -23.34 1.17
N VAL A 775 -34.00 -23.54 0.09
CA VAL A 775 -32.57 -23.83 0.08
C VAL A 775 -31.83 -22.53 -0.12
N LYS A 776 -30.71 -22.35 0.56
CA LYS A 776 -29.85 -21.16 0.48
C LYS A 776 -28.45 -21.56 0.03
N ALA A 777 -27.90 -20.90 -1.00
CA ALA A 777 -26.48 -20.97 -1.31
C ALA A 777 -25.77 -19.68 -0.91
N SER A 778 -24.54 -19.78 -0.41
CA SER A 778 -23.77 -18.67 0.09
C SER A 778 -22.30 -18.81 -0.32
N TYR A 779 -21.72 -17.72 -0.81
CA TYR A 779 -20.30 -17.54 -1.01
C TYR A 779 -19.78 -16.40 -0.15
N GLY A 780 -18.64 -16.60 0.53
CA GLY A 780 -18.20 -15.71 1.58
C GLY A 780 -19.08 -15.80 2.83
N PHE A 781 -18.99 -14.81 3.72
CA PHE A 781 -19.73 -14.85 4.97
C PHE A 781 -20.21 -13.47 5.44
N GLY A 782 -21.39 -13.49 6.06
CA GLY A 782 -21.98 -12.34 6.74
C GLY A 782 -22.17 -11.14 5.82
N TYR A 783 -21.86 -9.96 6.32
CA TYR A 783 -22.11 -8.68 5.62
C TYR A 783 -21.30 -8.48 4.33
N LEU A 784 -20.21 -9.23 4.14
CA LEU A 784 -19.43 -9.30 2.91
C LEU A 784 -19.65 -10.59 2.11
N GLY A 785 -20.53 -11.47 2.56
CA GLY A 785 -20.97 -12.63 1.81
C GLY A 785 -22.05 -12.29 0.79
N ARG A 786 -22.22 -13.20 -0.19
CA ARG A 786 -23.34 -13.18 -1.13
C ARG A 786 -24.12 -14.45 -1.01
N HIS A 787 -25.41 -14.35 -1.11
CA HIS A 787 -26.28 -15.53 -1.05
C HIS A 787 -27.45 -15.41 -2.03
N THR A 788 -28.00 -16.54 -2.34
CA THR A 788 -29.26 -16.66 -3.07
C THR A 788 -30.10 -17.76 -2.44
N THR A 789 -31.38 -17.74 -2.72
CA THR A 789 -32.32 -18.74 -2.23
C THR A 789 -33.15 -19.30 -3.38
N LEU A 790 -33.48 -20.59 -3.27
CA LEU A 790 -34.35 -21.30 -4.21
C LEU A 790 -35.37 -22.15 -3.43
N LYS A 791 -36.55 -22.29 -3.95
CA LYS A 791 -37.54 -23.34 -3.54
C LYS A 791 -37.42 -24.46 -4.55
N PRO A 792 -36.79 -25.57 -4.18
CA PRO A 792 -36.62 -26.70 -5.07
C PRO A 792 -37.89 -27.37 -5.50
#